data_a8b447a4b7a79a3a8d7913c2ab054d17
#
_entry.id   a8b447a4b7a79a3a8d7913c2ab054d17
#
_cell.length_a   1.000
_cell.length_b   1.000
_cell.length_c   1.000
_cell.angle_alpha   90.00
_cell.angle_beta   90.00
_cell.angle_gamma   90.00
#
_symmetry.space_group_name_H-M   'P 1'
#
loop_
_entity.id
_entity.type
_entity.pdbx_description
1 polymer ?
#
loop_
_entity_poly.entity_id
_entity_poly.type
_entity_poly.pdbx_seq_one_letter_code
_entity_poly.pdbx_strand_id
1 'polypeptide(L)'
;MRTVLRLTVAVASFATMTPVFAQSTPPVAPPTANEVTAVFVEKAPRIDGRLDDDAWRGIEPITDFIQIWPDDGSPATQRSEVRIAYDRDNLYFAFKFYDPDPELIRAKNLERGGRNDRDDHAYIALDTYQDKRNAYLFEMNALGTQDDATITDEGLTLDSFSWDAVFQSETVIDEEGWSMEVSIPFRQLRFPKGDELDFGLMLSRMINRKNERVIWPPIGLEFGGSFGALSAVSQYGTLKGLKNIRRGKNIEIKPYVITGIQEVRPDLQFEDTDTAVTRDLGVDVKYGITSNLTLDLTLNTDFAQVEADNVQLNLTRFSLFFPEKREFFLERSGLFEHGNPRSAQTFFSRRIGLTDQILAGARMTGQLGRFSVGLLNIETGEGMGDLLGTRSANNTVARLRTSLFPRATAGAILTNLQEDGQYNRALGVDAQYRFWSSSEFNAWYTQVWETDDALNDAAGHVSLRLQNDRYGAQATFTSVGENYHPALGFVRRRDMRRYTGRLIYSPLVEIAALPMIRRFHFQGDYEYIEGQDGEKQSTEVQIQARAEFNRRDRIFLGFQRQFERLDEPFFIRPDAEIPAGDYTFSQFRISGMTDSSRRLFGSGRVSTGEFFHGNRTDVGGSLGFRQSRHLELTGSLNHSIIDLPIRGGQFDATTLSLSVLGAVSRKLFAKALIQYDNFSRDLLANIRVDWIHTPGSDLFFVFNTSYHFTGDEDVLFDPRRDVLLNDRVGVVKLTYLVLL
;
A
#
# COMPACT_ATOMS: atom_id res chain seq x y z
N MET A 1 -15.10 0.33 35.53
CA MET A 1 -15.78 1.64 35.71
C MET A 1 -14.92 2.73 36.38
N ARG A 2 -13.91 2.43 37.20
CA ARG A 2 -13.00 3.45 37.80
C ARG A 2 -11.89 3.96 36.92
N THR A 3 -11.53 3.23 35.85
CA THR A 3 -10.43 3.57 34.93
C THR A 3 -10.82 4.58 33.83
N VAL A 4 -12.11 4.65 33.47
CA VAL A 4 -12.65 5.58 32.46
C VAL A 4 -12.70 7.03 32.98
N LEU A 5 -12.79 7.22 34.30
CA LEU A 5 -12.95 8.56 34.92
C LEU A 5 -11.61 9.34 35.01
N ARG A 6 -10.45 8.67 34.88
CA ARG A 6 -9.16 9.35 34.91
C ARG A 6 -8.71 9.90 33.55
N LEU A 7 -9.31 9.43 32.45
CA LEU A 7 -9.01 9.93 31.10
C LEU A 7 -9.64 11.31 30.81
N THR A 8 -10.76 11.63 31.46
CA THR A 8 -11.51 12.88 31.23
C THR A 8 -10.78 14.12 31.80
N VAL A 9 -9.90 13.95 32.78
CA VAL A 9 -9.18 15.07 33.42
C VAL A 9 -7.94 15.48 32.65
N ALA A 10 -7.27 14.57 31.92
CA ALA A 10 -6.08 14.88 31.13
C ALA A 10 -6.35 15.66 29.83
N VAL A 11 -7.56 15.51 29.26
CA VAL A 11 -7.96 16.23 28.04
C VAL A 11 -8.41 17.66 28.32
N ALA A 12 -8.93 17.95 29.51
CA ALA A 12 -9.43 19.28 29.87
C ALA A 12 -8.31 20.31 30.14
N SER A 13 -7.09 19.88 30.46
CA SER A 13 -5.99 20.79 30.77
C SER A 13 -5.23 21.32 29.53
N PHE A 14 -5.47 20.76 28.35
CA PHE A 14 -4.87 21.25 27.10
C PHE A 14 -5.68 22.30 26.35
N ALA A 15 -6.89 22.60 26.79
CA ALA A 15 -7.82 23.50 26.09
C ALA A 15 -7.55 25.00 26.27
N THR A 16 -6.54 25.41 27.03
CA THR A 16 -6.27 26.83 27.31
C THR A 16 -4.98 27.41 26.69
N MET A 17 -4.26 26.65 25.88
CA MET A 17 -3.22 27.23 25.04
C MET A 17 -3.84 27.77 23.75
N THR A 18 -4.15 29.05 23.70
CA THR A 18 -4.41 29.75 22.45
C THR A 18 -3.14 29.73 21.59
N PRO A 19 -3.11 29.02 20.47
CA PRO A 19 -1.95 29.06 19.60
C PRO A 19 -1.93 30.41 18.89
N VAL A 20 -0.87 31.18 19.12
CA VAL A 20 -0.54 32.33 18.26
C VAL A 20 -0.07 31.73 16.92
N PHE A 21 -1.00 31.42 16.05
CA PHE A 21 -0.70 31.14 14.65
C PHE A 21 -0.56 32.49 13.94
N ALA A 22 0.65 32.75 13.42
CA ALA A 22 0.86 33.85 12.48
C ALA A 22 -0.12 33.66 11.31
N GLN A 23 -0.83 34.71 10.97
CA GLN A 23 -1.78 34.78 9.86
C GLN A 23 -1.09 34.29 8.59
N SER A 24 -1.50 33.13 8.10
CA SER A 24 -1.27 32.74 6.72
C SER A 24 -2.05 33.74 5.84
N THR A 25 -1.47 34.16 4.74
CA THR A 25 -2.13 34.90 3.65
C THR A 25 -3.50 34.30 3.40
N PRO A 26 -4.55 35.10 3.23
CA PRO A 26 -5.89 34.60 2.98
C PRO A 26 -5.84 33.68 1.73
N PRO A 27 -6.55 32.56 1.75
CA PRO A 27 -6.64 31.70 0.57
C PRO A 27 -7.15 32.54 -0.60
N VAL A 28 -6.47 32.40 -1.73
CA VAL A 28 -6.94 32.93 -3.01
C VAL A 28 -8.37 32.43 -3.18
N ALA A 29 -9.32 33.32 -3.43
CA ALA A 29 -10.71 32.98 -3.68
C ALA A 29 -10.74 31.88 -4.76
N PRO A 30 -11.55 30.80 -4.58
CA PRO A 30 -11.62 29.75 -5.59
C PRO A 30 -12.03 30.39 -6.93
N PRO A 31 -11.33 30.06 -8.02
CA PRO A 31 -11.70 30.53 -9.33
C PRO A 31 -13.13 30.09 -9.64
N THR A 32 -13.87 30.96 -10.29
CA THR A 32 -15.25 30.75 -10.73
C THR A 32 -15.35 29.47 -11.55
N ALA A 33 -16.23 28.57 -11.09
CA ALA A 33 -16.71 27.35 -11.75
C ALA A 33 -15.63 26.36 -12.22
N ASN A 34 -15.18 25.48 -11.32
CA ASN A 34 -14.48 24.23 -11.63
C ASN A 34 -15.45 23.24 -12.30
N GLU A 35 -16.07 23.63 -13.40
CA GLU A 35 -17.07 22.85 -14.12
C GLU A 35 -16.64 22.67 -15.57
N VAL A 36 -16.81 21.46 -16.08
CA VAL A 36 -16.59 21.14 -17.49
C VAL A 36 -17.74 20.27 -17.99
N THR A 37 -18.10 20.43 -19.25
CA THR A 37 -19.18 19.65 -19.88
C THR A 37 -18.59 18.61 -20.83
N ALA A 38 -18.97 17.35 -20.66
CA ALA A 38 -18.66 16.30 -21.61
C ALA A 38 -19.50 16.47 -22.89
N VAL A 39 -18.88 16.28 -24.05
CA VAL A 39 -19.55 16.40 -25.34
C VAL A 39 -19.99 15.02 -25.86
N PHE A 40 -21.26 14.88 -26.18
CA PHE A 40 -21.77 13.63 -26.78
C PHE A 40 -21.24 13.48 -28.21
N VAL A 41 -20.74 12.29 -28.55
CA VAL A 41 -20.29 11.94 -29.90
C VAL A 41 -21.05 10.73 -30.42
N GLU A 42 -21.52 10.80 -31.69
CA GLU A 42 -22.21 9.68 -32.33
C GLU A 42 -21.24 8.57 -32.74
N LYS A 43 -20.03 8.97 -33.13
CA LYS A 43 -18.96 8.06 -33.54
C LYS A 43 -17.82 8.14 -32.52
N ALA A 44 -17.52 7.01 -31.94
CA ALA A 44 -16.38 6.86 -31.00
C ALA A 44 -15.07 7.25 -31.68
N PRO A 45 -14.14 7.94 -30.95
CA PRO A 45 -12.78 8.12 -31.43
C PRO A 45 -12.05 6.77 -31.50
N ARG A 46 -11.06 6.69 -32.36
CA ARG A 46 -10.15 5.55 -32.40
C ARG A 46 -9.05 5.80 -31.37
N ILE A 47 -8.95 4.93 -30.40
CA ILE A 47 -7.94 5.06 -29.34
C ILE A 47 -6.59 4.60 -29.90
N ASP A 48 -5.83 5.54 -30.47
CA ASP A 48 -4.50 5.30 -31.05
C ASP A 48 -3.45 6.33 -30.58
N GLY A 49 -3.85 7.24 -29.68
CA GLY A 49 -3.01 8.30 -29.10
C GLY A 49 -2.88 9.54 -30.02
N ARG A 50 -3.55 9.58 -31.16
CA ARG A 50 -3.58 10.71 -32.08
C ARG A 50 -4.87 11.46 -31.96
N LEU A 51 -4.81 12.78 -31.78
CA LEU A 51 -5.97 13.61 -31.55
C LEU A 51 -6.53 14.18 -32.88
N ASP A 52 -6.50 13.42 -33.95
CA ASP A 52 -6.91 13.85 -35.29
C ASP A 52 -8.34 13.41 -35.67
N ASP A 53 -9.00 12.64 -34.82
CA ASP A 53 -10.38 12.20 -35.04
C ASP A 53 -11.39 13.35 -35.00
N ASP A 54 -12.46 13.24 -35.82
CA ASP A 54 -13.55 14.18 -35.83
C ASP A 54 -14.26 14.34 -34.48
N ALA A 55 -14.22 13.33 -33.67
CA ALA A 55 -14.78 13.34 -32.31
C ALA A 55 -14.20 14.43 -31.41
N TRP A 56 -12.97 14.86 -31.64
CA TRP A 56 -12.30 15.89 -30.85
C TRP A 56 -12.47 17.32 -31.39
N ARG A 57 -13.01 17.44 -32.63
CA ARG A 57 -13.17 18.73 -33.27
C ARG A 57 -14.26 19.57 -32.59
N GLY A 58 -13.94 20.82 -32.29
CA GLY A 58 -14.86 21.76 -31.67
C GLY A 58 -15.08 21.58 -30.18
N ILE A 59 -14.40 20.61 -29.53
CA ILE A 59 -14.41 20.48 -28.08
C ILE A 59 -13.36 21.43 -27.50
N GLU A 60 -13.80 22.36 -26.67
CA GLU A 60 -12.91 23.30 -25.99
C GLU A 60 -12.08 22.57 -24.92
N PRO A 61 -10.75 22.71 -24.92
CA PRO A 61 -9.91 22.00 -23.97
C PRO A 61 -9.90 22.68 -22.59
N ILE A 62 -9.76 21.89 -21.55
CA ILE A 62 -9.37 22.33 -20.21
C ILE A 62 -7.88 22.67 -20.27
N THR A 63 -7.49 23.87 -19.84
CA THR A 63 -6.10 24.37 -19.92
C THR A 63 -5.57 24.90 -18.59
N ASP A 64 -6.42 25.19 -17.62
CA ASP A 64 -6.13 25.95 -16.40
C ASP A 64 -5.51 25.05 -15.31
N PHE A 65 -4.42 24.37 -15.66
CA PHE A 65 -3.68 23.57 -14.71
C PHE A 65 -2.75 24.45 -13.87
N ILE A 66 -2.75 24.21 -12.57
CA ILE A 66 -1.81 24.84 -11.62
C ILE A 66 -0.87 23.83 -11.00
N GLN A 67 0.28 24.28 -10.55
CA GLN A 67 1.21 23.44 -9.79
C GLN A 67 0.65 23.14 -8.40
N ILE A 68 0.74 21.89 -8.00
CA ILE A 68 0.74 21.49 -6.59
C ILE A 68 2.17 21.42 -6.07
N TRP A 69 3.09 21.05 -6.92
CA TRP A 69 4.49 20.85 -6.60
C TRP A 69 5.35 21.18 -7.83
N PRO A 70 6.49 21.86 -7.72
CA PRO A 70 7.13 22.33 -6.49
C PRO A 70 6.52 23.59 -5.88
N ASP A 71 5.90 24.47 -6.66
CA ASP A 71 5.50 25.81 -6.27
C ASP A 71 3.96 25.90 -6.27
N ASP A 72 3.36 25.55 -5.12
CA ASP A 72 1.91 25.44 -4.93
C ASP A 72 1.19 26.73 -5.36
N GLY A 73 0.13 26.55 -6.17
CA GLY A 73 -0.68 27.64 -6.73
C GLY A 73 -0.04 28.39 -7.91
N SER A 74 1.20 28.07 -8.29
CA SER A 74 1.86 28.69 -9.44
C SER A 74 1.32 28.14 -10.78
N PRO A 75 1.40 28.90 -11.90
CA PRO A 75 1.06 28.37 -13.21
C PRO A 75 1.92 27.15 -13.58
N ALA A 76 1.34 26.22 -14.35
CA ALA A 76 2.07 25.10 -14.91
C ALA A 76 3.23 25.57 -15.81
N THR A 77 4.43 24.98 -15.67
CA THR A 77 5.57 25.35 -16.54
C THR A 77 5.47 24.81 -17.96
N GLN A 78 4.59 23.81 -18.17
CA GLN A 78 4.30 23.19 -19.47
C GLN A 78 2.79 23.15 -19.68
N ARG A 79 2.36 23.58 -20.87
CA ARG A 79 0.96 23.60 -21.24
C ARG A 79 0.39 22.18 -21.28
N SER A 80 -0.84 22.03 -20.79
CA SER A 80 -1.65 20.82 -20.87
C SER A 80 -3.03 21.15 -21.41
N GLU A 81 -3.56 20.32 -22.27
CA GLU A 81 -4.92 20.41 -22.81
C GLU A 81 -5.63 19.10 -22.62
N VAL A 82 -6.88 19.13 -22.14
CA VAL A 82 -7.70 17.94 -22.00
C VAL A 82 -9.07 18.18 -22.60
N ARG A 83 -9.50 17.30 -23.50
CA ARG A 83 -10.84 17.29 -24.09
C ARG A 83 -11.61 16.08 -23.59
N ILE A 84 -12.91 16.22 -23.36
CA ILE A 84 -13.76 15.18 -22.81
C ILE A 84 -14.97 14.97 -23.74
N ALA A 85 -15.11 13.75 -24.21
CA ALA A 85 -16.23 13.28 -25.00
C ALA A 85 -16.86 12.05 -24.38
N TYR A 86 -18.08 11.69 -24.75
CA TYR A 86 -18.72 10.45 -24.37
C TYR A 86 -19.70 9.96 -25.43
N ASP A 87 -19.93 8.67 -25.46
CA ASP A 87 -21.07 8.05 -26.09
C ASP A 87 -21.96 7.36 -25.03
N ARG A 88 -22.83 6.46 -25.44
CA ARG A 88 -23.67 5.76 -24.46
C ARG A 88 -22.97 4.73 -23.62
N ASP A 89 -21.81 4.25 -24.07
CA ASP A 89 -21.12 3.10 -23.49
C ASP A 89 -19.76 3.48 -22.85
N ASN A 90 -19.14 4.59 -23.30
CA ASN A 90 -17.80 4.98 -22.85
C ASN A 90 -17.67 6.48 -22.60
N LEU A 91 -16.77 6.81 -21.68
CA LEU A 91 -16.26 8.15 -21.43
C LEU A 91 -14.84 8.25 -22.02
N TYR A 92 -14.60 9.29 -22.83
CA TYR A 92 -13.35 9.47 -23.56
C TYR A 92 -12.62 10.71 -23.09
N PHE A 93 -11.30 10.60 -22.99
CA PHE A 93 -10.39 11.71 -22.69
C PHE A 93 -9.31 11.78 -23.75
N ALA A 94 -9.03 13.00 -24.25
CA ALA A 94 -7.92 13.31 -25.11
C ALA A 94 -7.00 14.32 -24.43
N PHE A 95 -5.75 13.94 -24.23
CA PHE A 95 -4.72 14.76 -23.59
C PHE A 95 -3.67 15.18 -24.60
N LYS A 96 -3.32 16.46 -24.67
CA LYS A 96 -2.11 16.97 -25.30
C LYS A 96 -1.25 17.63 -24.24
N PHE A 97 -0.09 17.08 -24.05
CA PHE A 97 0.90 17.54 -23.08
C PHE A 97 2.10 18.11 -23.83
N TYR A 98 2.17 19.43 -23.90
CA TYR A 98 3.28 20.11 -24.55
C TYR A 98 4.55 19.98 -23.73
N ASP A 99 5.66 19.79 -24.43
CA ASP A 99 6.99 19.72 -23.86
C ASP A 99 8.03 20.19 -24.89
N PRO A 100 8.81 21.25 -24.62
CA PRO A 100 9.82 21.75 -25.55
C PRO A 100 11.02 20.80 -25.71
N ASP A 101 11.19 19.82 -24.80
CA ASP A 101 12.29 18.86 -24.81
C ASP A 101 11.73 17.43 -24.78
N PRO A 102 11.04 16.95 -25.86
CA PRO A 102 10.35 15.65 -25.84
C PRO A 102 11.28 14.45 -25.59
N GLU A 103 12.55 14.57 -25.95
CA GLU A 103 13.57 13.55 -25.71
C GLU A 103 13.89 13.36 -24.22
N LEU A 104 13.51 14.33 -23.36
CA LEU A 104 13.68 14.26 -21.92
C LEU A 104 12.46 13.71 -21.19
N ILE A 105 11.37 13.39 -21.91
CA ILE A 105 10.20 12.72 -21.36
C ILE A 105 10.64 11.38 -20.76
N ARG A 106 10.29 11.16 -19.50
CA ARG A 106 10.58 9.89 -18.82
C ARG A 106 9.45 8.91 -19.05
N ALA A 107 9.75 7.87 -19.81
CA ALA A 107 8.79 6.85 -20.21
C ALA A 107 9.50 5.49 -20.28
N LYS A 108 9.53 4.75 -19.19
CA LYS A 108 10.33 3.54 -19.05
C LYS A 108 9.60 2.36 -18.43
N ASN A 109 8.46 2.56 -17.77
CA ASN A 109 7.70 1.46 -17.21
C ASN A 109 6.73 0.89 -18.25
N LEU A 110 6.82 -0.41 -18.51
CA LEU A 110 5.91 -1.18 -19.36
C LEU A 110 5.06 -2.16 -18.56
N GLU A 111 5.29 -2.29 -17.26
CA GLU A 111 4.58 -3.20 -16.40
C GLU A 111 3.29 -2.55 -15.89
N ARG A 112 2.12 -3.16 -16.17
CA ARG A 112 0.83 -2.78 -15.60
C ARG A 112 0.85 -2.99 -14.08
N GLY A 113 0.31 -2.04 -13.31
CA GLY A 113 0.39 -2.06 -11.84
C GLY A 113 1.81 -1.83 -11.30
N GLY A 114 2.75 -1.46 -12.18
CA GLY A 114 4.13 -1.14 -11.83
C GLY A 114 4.28 0.31 -11.36
N ARG A 115 5.52 0.73 -11.13
CA ARG A 115 5.83 2.06 -10.58
C ARG A 115 5.82 3.16 -11.64
N ASN A 116 4.64 3.63 -12.04
CA ASN A 116 4.49 4.77 -12.94
C ASN A 116 4.94 6.09 -12.32
N ASP A 117 5.02 6.19 -10.98
CA ASP A 117 5.52 7.37 -10.25
C ASP A 117 6.94 7.82 -10.67
N ARG A 118 7.67 6.98 -11.39
CA ARG A 118 9.02 7.25 -11.91
C ARG A 118 9.02 7.85 -13.32
N ASP A 119 7.89 7.80 -14.02
CA ASP A 119 7.70 8.25 -15.40
C ASP A 119 6.86 9.52 -15.46
N ASP A 120 6.86 10.20 -16.59
CA ASP A 120 5.87 11.22 -16.89
C ASP A 120 4.52 10.52 -17.03
N HIS A 121 3.52 10.95 -16.25
CA HIS A 121 2.23 10.28 -16.17
C HIS A 121 1.09 11.28 -15.94
N ALA A 122 -0.11 10.82 -16.19
CA ALA A 122 -1.35 11.56 -15.94
C ALA A 122 -2.33 10.75 -15.10
N TYR A 123 -3.17 11.47 -14.35
CA TYR A 123 -4.26 10.91 -13.57
C TYR A 123 -5.60 11.45 -14.06
N ILE A 124 -6.60 10.56 -14.05
CA ILE A 124 -8.02 10.87 -14.12
C ILE A 124 -8.66 10.32 -12.86
N ALA A 125 -9.30 11.16 -12.05
CA ALA A 125 -10.09 10.67 -10.93
C ALA A 125 -11.56 11.07 -11.09
N LEU A 126 -12.47 10.11 -10.85
CA LEU A 126 -13.91 10.24 -11.06
C LEU A 126 -14.68 9.89 -9.79
N ASP A 127 -15.34 10.89 -9.16
CA ASP A 127 -16.36 10.66 -8.15
C ASP A 127 -17.72 10.52 -8.85
N THR A 128 -18.08 9.29 -9.15
CA THR A 128 -19.28 8.96 -9.94
C THR A 128 -20.59 9.05 -9.14
N TYR A 129 -20.50 9.18 -7.82
CA TYR A 129 -21.68 9.34 -6.93
C TYR A 129 -21.86 10.76 -6.44
N GLN A 130 -20.88 11.63 -6.67
CA GLN A 130 -20.78 12.96 -6.05
C GLN A 130 -20.93 12.91 -4.53
N ASP A 131 -20.41 11.83 -3.92
CA ASP A 131 -20.42 11.67 -2.46
C ASP A 131 -19.29 12.45 -1.78
N LYS A 132 -18.36 13.02 -2.58
CA LYS A 132 -17.22 13.83 -2.14
C LYS A 132 -16.28 13.09 -1.18
N ARG A 133 -16.19 11.77 -1.33
CA ARG A 133 -15.44 10.88 -0.44
C ARG A 133 -14.74 9.76 -1.18
N ASN A 134 -15.40 9.21 -2.20
CA ASN A 134 -14.94 8.04 -2.92
C ASN A 134 -14.77 8.35 -4.40
N ALA A 135 -13.71 7.84 -5.01
CA ALA A 135 -13.47 8.02 -6.43
C ALA A 135 -12.75 6.81 -7.05
N TYR A 136 -12.87 6.69 -8.35
CA TYR A 136 -12.03 5.83 -9.19
C TYR A 136 -10.84 6.65 -9.68
N LEU A 137 -9.64 6.11 -9.61
CA LEU A 137 -8.40 6.73 -10.07
C LEU A 137 -7.80 5.89 -11.19
N PHE A 138 -7.51 6.53 -12.31
CA PHE A 138 -6.84 5.94 -13.46
C PHE A 138 -5.50 6.66 -13.65
N GLU A 139 -4.42 5.91 -13.71
CA GLU A 139 -3.08 6.41 -13.96
C GLU A 139 -2.52 5.84 -15.26
N MET A 140 -1.95 6.67 -16.11
CA MET A 140 -1.31 6.29 -17.35
C MET A 140 0.00 7.05 -17.52
N ASN A 141 1.08 6.33 -17.86
CA ASN A 141 2.35 6.97 -18.19
C ASN A 141 2.44 7.32 -19.69
N ALA A 142 3.52 7.99 -20.10
CA ALA A 142 3.73 8.40 -21.48
C ALA A 142 4.00 7.24 -22.46
N LEU A 143 4.02 5.97 -22.02
CA LEU A 143 4.00 4.75 -22.85
C LEU A 143 2.60 4.13 -22.92
N GLY A 144 1.60 4.71 -22.27
CA GLY A 144 0.26 4.15 -22.14
C GLY A 144 0.19 2.96 -21.17
N THR A 145 1.18 2.77 -20.33
CA THR A 145 1.12 1.77 -19.26
C THR A 145 0.15 2.23 -18.20
N GLN A 146 -0.77 1.36 -17.86
CA GLN A 146 -1.91 1.63 -17.00
C GLN A 146 -1.64 1.20 -15.56
N ASP A 147 -2.22 1.96 -14.65
CA ASP A 147 -2.45 1.58 -13.26
C ASP A 147 -3.79 2.16 -12.82
N ASP A 148 -4.44 1.57 -11.85
CA ASP A 148 -5.76 2.00 -11.41
C ASP A 148 -5.95 1.75 -9.92
N ALA A 149 -6.77 2.60 -9.31
CA ALA A 149 -7.00 2.55 -7.87
C ALA A 149 -8.42 2.99 -7.51
N THR A 150 -8.82 2.71 -6.28
CA THR A 150 -10.00 3.31 -5.67
C THR A 150 -9.59 4.22 -4.51
N ILE A 151 -10.21 5.39 -4.43
CA ILE A 151 -10.07 6.29 -3.29
C ILE A 151 -11.28 6.05 -2.39
N THR A 152 -11.04 5.77 -1.12
CA THR A 152 -12.10 5.53 -0.13
C THR A 152 -11.94 6.51 1.03
N ASP A 153 -13.01 7.25 1.35
CA ASP A 153 -13.02 8.25 2.44
C ASP A 153 -11.88 9.28 2.34
N GLU A 154 -11.60 9.76 1.13
CA GLU A 154 -10.47 10.67 0.84
C GLU A 154 -9.10 10.06 1.22
N GLY A 155 -8.99 8.75 1.32
CA GLY A 155 -7.76 8.01 1.59
C GLY A 155 -7.25 7.29 0.34
N LEU A 156 -5.98 7.48 0.01
CA LEU A 156 -5.28 6.75 -1.03
C LEU A 156 -4.09 6.04 -0.39
N THR A 157 -4.14 4.73 -0.35
CA THR A 157 -3.08 3.86 0.20
C THR A 157 -2.51 2.97 -0.90
N LEU A 158 -1.45 2.24 -0.62
CA LEU A 158 -0.90 1.25 -1.57
C LEU A 158 -1.92 0.16 -1.90
N ASP A 159 -2.76 -0.22 -0.93
CA ASP A 159 -3.81 -1.23 -1.13
C ASP A 159 -4.94 -0.71 -2.04
N SER A 160 -5.05 0.61 -2.21
CA SER A 160 -6.02 1.21 -3.14
C SER A 160 -5.75 0.86 -4.60
N PHE A 161 -4.49 0.53 -4.96
CA PHE A 161 -4.06 0.10 -6.29
C PHE A 161 -4.32 -1.38 -6.58
N SER A 162 -5.19 -2.02 -5.86
CA SER A 162 -5.60 -3.41 -6.06
C SER A 162 -6.88 -3.57 -6.90
N TRP A 163 -7.55 -2.45 -7.23
CA TRP A 163 -8.68 -2.48 -8.17
C TRP A 163 -8.14 -2.54 -9.59
N ASP A 164 -8.69 -3.43 -10.41
CA ASP A 164 -8.22 -3.67 -11.78
C ASP A 164 -9.35 -3.42 -12.78
N ALA A 165 -9.28 -2.30 -13.49
CA ALA A 165 -10.27 -1.88 -14.46
C ALA A 165 -9.89 -2.27 -15.89
N VAL A 166 -10.89 -2.64 -16.67
CA VAL A 166 -10.72 -2.86 -18.12
C VAL A 166 -11.02 -1.56 -18.86
N PHE A 167 -9.98 -0.81 -19.22
CA PHE A 167 -10.07 0.40 -20.01
C PHE A 167 -8.97 0.44 -21.07
N GLN A 168 -9.07 1.35 -22.04
CA GLN A 168 -8.09 1.48 -23.12
C GLN A 168 -7.36 2.80 -22.99
N SER A 169 -6.05 2.78 -23.23
CA SER A 169 -5.23 3.99 -23.36
C SER A 169 -4.12 3.77 -24.38
N GLU A 170 -3.93 4.73 -25.26
CA GLU A 170 -2.83 4.76 -26.22
C GLU A 170 -2.16 6.13 -26.20
N THR A 171 -0.86 6.16 -26.44
CA THR A 171 -0.04 7.36 -26.37
C THR A 171 0.88 7.48 -27.58
N VAL A 172 1.16 8.73 -27.96
CA VAL A 172 2.17 9.07 -28.99
C VAL A 172 3.06 10.17 -28.41
N ILE A 173 4.37 9.98 -28.50
CA ILE A 173 5.37 11.02 -28.23
C ILE A 173 5.79 11.62 -29.58
N ASP A 174 5.69 12.93 -29.73
CA ASP A 174 6.00 13.68 -30.95
C ASP A 174 6.96 14.85 -30.67
N GLU A 175 7.18 15.71 -31.65
CA GLU A 175 8.10 16.87 -31.53
C GLU A 175 7.58 17.98 -30.61
N GLU A 176 6.27 17.98 -30.28
CA GLU A 176 5.64 18.98 -29.42
C GLU A 176 5.46 18.48 -27.97
N GLY A 177 5.73 17.21 -27.69
CA GLY A 177 5.55 16.57 -26.40
C GLY A 177 4.94 15.18 -26.50
N TRP A 178 3.78 14.95 -25.87
CA TRP A 178 3.07 13.69 -26.00
C TRP A 178 1.55 13.88 -25.95
N SER A 179 0.86 12.97 -26.58
CA SER A 179 -0.61 12.91 -26.58
C SER A 179 -1.07 11.56 -26.09
N MET A 180 -2.28 11.52 -25.54
CA MET A 180 -2.88 10.32 -25.01
C MET A 180 -4.39 10.34 -25.26
N GLU A 181 -4.92 9.21 -25.68
CA GLU A 181 -6.36 8.96 -25.69
C GLU A 181 -6.71 7.85 -24.71
N VAL A 182 -7.80 8.05 -23.99
CA VAL A 182 -8.32 7.11 -22.99
C VAL A 182 -9.79 6.85 -23.24
N SER A 183 -10.21 5.59 -23.20
CA SER A 183 -11.61 5.16 -23.23
C SER A 183 -11.92 4.38 -21.97
N ILE A 184 -12.81 4.91 -21.14
CA ILE A 184 -13.29 4.28 -19.90
C ILE A 184 -14.71 3.80 -20.12
N PRO A 185 -14.96 2.47 -20.20
CA PRO A 185 -16.32 1.95 -20.36
C PRO A 185 -17.16 2.23 -19.10
N PHE A 186 -18.36 2.77 -19.28
CA PHE A 186 -19.28 3.02 -18.15
C PHE A 186 -19.63 1.77 -17.36
N ARG A 187 -19.54 0.59 -17.97
CA ARG A 187 -19.71 -0.70 -17.26
C ARG A 187 -18.64 -0.99 -16.20
N GLN A 188 -17.47 -0.32 -16.25
CA GLN A 188 -16.43 -0.42 -15.24
C GLN A 188 -16.70 0.53 -14.06
N LEU A 189 -17.53 1.51 -14.24
CA LEU A 189 -17.89 2.52 -13.24
C LEU A 189 -19.25 2.20 -12.62
N ARG A 190 -19.38 2.53 -11.36
CA ARG A 190 -20.67 2.46 -10.67
C ARG A 190 -21.17 3.87 -10.40
N PHE A 191 -22.40 4.13 -10.73
CA PHE A 191 -23.01 5.46 -10.60
C PHE A 191 -24.51 5.36 -10.36
N PRO A 192 -25.20 6.42 -9.81
CA PRO A 192 -26.61 6.41 -9.51
C PRO A 192 -27.49 6.28 -10.79
N LYS A 193 -28.75 5.92 -10.65
CA LYS A 193 -29.73 5.96 -11.76
C LYS A 193 -30.09 7.40 -12.05
N GLY A 194 -30.12 7.78 -13.34
CA GLY A 194 -30.52 9.10 -13.79
C GLY A 194 -30.40 9.22 -15.29
N ASP A 195 -31.22 10.06 -15.91
CA ASP A 195 -31.16 10.35 -17.34
C ASP A 195 -30.05 11.37 -17.65
N GLU A 196 -29.69 12.18 -16.70
CA GLU A 196 -28.59 13.14 -16.72
C GLU A 196 -27.80 13.02 -15.42
N LEU A 197 -26.49 12.89 -15.54
CA LEU A 197 -25.59 12.66 -14.42
C LEU A 197 -24.40 13.60 -14.48
N ASP A 198 -23.98 14.04 -13.32
CA ASP A 198 -22.74 14.78 -13.12
C ASP A 198 -21.78 13.91 -12.31
N PHE A 199 -20.49 13.97 -12.63
CA PHE A 199 -19.43 13.29 -11.87
C PHE A 199 -18.48 14.32 -11.26
N GLY A 200 -17.88 14.01 -10.11
CA GLY A 200 -16.70 14.73 -9.67
C GLY A 200 -15.51 14.37 -10.56
N LEU A 201 -14.67 15.35 -10.92
CA LEU A 201 -13.52 15.16 -11.79
C LEU A 201 -12.28 15.82 -11.22
N MET A 202 -11.16 15.09 -11.23
CA MET A 202 -9.82 15.62 -11.03
C MET A 202 -8.91 15.11 -12.14
N LEU A 203 -8.06 16.00 -12.66
CA LEU A 203 -7.05 15.70 -13.66
C LEU A 203 -5.69 16.14 -13.13
N SER A 204 -4.64 15.35 -13.36
CA SER A 204 -3.30 15.72 -12.94
C SER A 204 -2.26 15.21 -13.94
N ARG A 205 -1.15 15.97 -14.09
CA ARG A 205 0.02 15.60 -14.87
C ARG A 205 1.26 15.68 -13.99
N MET A 206 2.13 14.69 -14.11
CA MET A 206 3.48 14.71 -13.54
C MET A 206 4.52 14.92 -14.63
N ILE A 207 5.34 15.95 -14.50
CA ILE A 207 6.52 16.21 -15.33
C ILE A 207 7.73 15.80 -14.50
N ASN A 208 8.13 14.57 -14.66
CA ASN A 208 9.03 13.89 -13.71
C ASN A 208 10.43 14.52 -13.67
N ARG A 209 10.99 14.96 -14.83
CA ARG A 209 12.30 15.59 -14.88
C ARG A 209 12.37 16.93 -14.12
N LYS A 210 11.22 17.63 -14.03
CA LYS A 210 11.10 18.89 -13.30
C LYS A 210 10.65 18.71 -11.86
N ASN A 211 10.28 17.49 -11.47
CA ASN A 211 9.60 17.22 -10.21
C ASN A 211 8.34 18.10 -10.04
N GLU A 212 7.62 18.32 -11.13
CA GLU A 212 6.46 19.20 -11.16
C GLU A 212 5.19 18.37 -11.32
N ARG A 213 4.25 18.58 -10.42
CA ARG A 213 2.88 18.05 -10.53
C ARG A 213 1.91 19.20 -10.69
N VAL A 214 1.10 19.10 -11.72
CA VAL A 214 0.01 20.05 -11.99
C VAL A 214 -1.33 19.35 -11.88
N ILE A 215 -2.35 20.12 -11.51
CA ILE A 215 -3.70 19.60 -11.22
C ILE A 215 -4.78 20.54 -11.74
N TRP A 216 -5.91 19.96 -12.08
CA TRP A 216 -7.18 20.63 -12.30
C TRP A 216 -8.30 19.82 -11.60
N PRO A 217 -9.21 20.44 -10.82
CA PRO A 217 -9.21 21.84 -10.40
C PRO A 217 -8.05 22.17 -9.46
N PRO A 218 -7.86 23.47 -9.14
CA PRO A 218 -6.87 23.91 -8.15
C PRO A 218 -7.11 23.26 -6.77
N ILE A 219 -6.22 22.35 -6.34
CA ILE A 219 -6.23 21.71 -5.03
C ILE A 219 -4.84 21.87 -4.43
N GLY A 220 -4.72 22.52 -3.27
CA GLY A 220 -3.44 22.90 -2.69
C GLY A 220 -2.77 21.77 -1.85
N LEU A 221 -1.51 22.02 -1.48
CA LEU A 221 -0.70 21.11 -0.64
C LEU A 221 -1.27 20.92 0.77
N GLU A 222 -2.12 21.81 1.26
CA GLU A 222 -2.75 21.74 2.57
C GLU A 222 -3.58 20.48 2.77
N PHE A 223 -4.03 19.81 1.70
CA PHE A 223 -4.79 18.56 1.75
C PHE A 223 -3.94 17.30 1.97
N GLY A 224 -2.72 17.43 2.48
CA GLY A 224 -1.85 16.29 2.81
C GLY A 224 -0.71 16.08 1.82
N GLY A 225 -0.23 17.17 1.21
CA GLY A 225 0.83 17.16 0.21
C GLY A 225 0.33 16.77 -1.17
N SER A 226 1.25 16.59 -2.12
CA SER A 226 0.89 16.36 -3.52
C SER A 226 0.11 15.04 -3.75
N PHE A 227 0.26 14.05 -2.88
CA PHE A 227 -0.49 12.79 -2.94
C PHE A 227 -1.86 12.92 -2.26
N GLY A 228 -1.94 13.68 -1.15
CA GLY A 228 -3.20 13.97 -0.48
C GLY A 228 -4.14 14.82 -1.33
N ALA A 229 -3.61 15.74 -2.15
CA ALA A 229 -4.41 16.51 -3.09
C ALA A 229 -5.11 15.63 -4.15
N LEU A 230 -4.47 14.54 -4.62
CA LEU A 230 -5.09 13.59 -5.53
C LEU A 230 -6.30 12.87 -4.90
N SER A 231 -6.28 12.65 -3.60
CA SER A 231 -7.33 11.95 -2.86
C SER A 231 -8.36 12.88 -2.19
N ALA A 232 -8.21 14.20 -2.31
CA ALA A 232 -9.13 15.18 -1.76
C ALA A 232 -10.42 15.29 -2.59
N VAL A 233 -11.22 14.22 -2.60
CA VAL A 233 -12.42 14.07 -3.45
C VAL A 233 -13.43 15.19 -3.22
N SER A 234 -13.50 15.73 -2.00
CA SER A 234 -14.35 16.88 -1.67
C SER A 234 -14.02 18.16 -2.42
N GLN A 235 -12.82 18.23 -3.03
CA GLN A 235 -12.31 19.38 -3.78
C GLN A 235 -12.39 19.22 -5.29
N TYR A 236 -12.86 18.06 -5.79
CA TYR A 236 -12.96 17.80 -7.22
C TYR A 236 -13.91 18.77 -7.91
N GLY A 237 -13.60 19.09 -9.16
CA GLY A 237 -14.48 19.82 -10.07
C GLY A 237 -15.67 18.96 -10.49
N THR A 238 -16.56 19.53 -11.30
CA THR A 238 -17.77 18.83 -11.77
C THR A 238 -17.71 18.61 -13.28
N LEU A 239 -17.79 17.36 -13.69
CA LEU A 239 -18.02 16.93 -15.06
C LEU A 239 -19.51 16.82 -15.29
N LYS A 240 -20.08 17.70 -16.11
CA LYS A 240 -21.51 17.81 -16.41
C LYS A 240 -21.88 17.20 -17.76
N GLY A 241 -23.17 16.96 -17.94
CA GLY A 241 -23.76 16.72 -19.25
C GLY A 241 -23.77 15.27 -19.70
N LEU A 242 -23.52 14.31 -18.83
CA LEU A 242 -23.60 12.89 -19.15
C LEU A 242 -25.07 12.44 -19.23
N LYS A 243 -25.60 12.24 -20.46
CA LYS A 243 -26.99 11.91 -20.70
C LYS A 243 -27.14 10.52 -21.31
N ASN A 244 -28.15 9.78 -20.85
CA ASN A 244 -28.55 8.48 -21.43
C ASN A 244 -27.40 7.46 -21.52
N ILE A 245 -26.44 7.51 -20.58
CA ILE A 245 -25.32 6.57 -20.50
C ILE A 245 -25.82 5.19 -20.06
N ARG A 246 -25.23 4.13 -20.65
CA ARG A 246 -25.60 2.75 -20.38
C ARG A 246 -24.80 2.19 -19.23
N ARG A 247 -25.50 1.52 -18.32
CA ARG A 247 -24.87 0.70 -17.30
C ARG A 247 -24.66 -0.71 -17.83
N GLY A 248 -23.54 -1.32 -17.50
CA GLY A 248 -23.35 -2.75 -17.66
C GLY A 248 -24.30 -3.56 -16.77
N LYS A 249 -24.44 -4.84 -17.06
CA LYS A 249 -25.09 -5.81 -16.15
C LYS A 249 -24.26 -6.05 -14.90
N ASN A 250 -23.00 -5.60 -14.89
CA ASN A 250 -22.03 -5.73 -13.80
C ASN A 250 -21.86 -7.19 -13.33
N ILE A 251 -21.79 -8.11 -14.29
CA ILE A 251 -21.45 -9.51 -14.04
C ILE A 251 -20.09 -9.78 -14.66
N GLU A 252 -19.14 -10.19 -13.83
CA GLU A 252 -17.82 -10.63 -14.22
C GLU A 252 -17.68 -12.09 -13.78
N ILE A 253 -17.23 -12.95 -14.69
CA ILE A 253 -16.96 -14.35 -14.41
C ILE A 253 -15.51 -14.60 -14.81
N LYS A 254 -14.70 -15.07 -13.87
CA LYS A 254 -13.25 -15.26 -14.02
C LYS A 254 -12.90 -16.72 -13.69
N PRO A 255 -13.18 -17.70 -14.58
CA PRO A 255 -12.70 -19.05 -14.43
C PRO A 255 -11.19 -19.10 -14.59
N TYR A 256 -10.56 -20.05 -13.91
CA TYR A 256 -9.15 -20.33 -14.07
C TYR A 256 -8.83 -21.82 -14.01
N VAL A 257 -7.73 -22.16 -14.65
CA VAL A 257 -7.14 -23.51 -14.64
C VAL A 257 -5.70 -23.39 -14.19
N ILE A 258 -5.31 -24.26 -13.30
CA ILE A 258 -3.94 -24.37 -12.83
C ILE A 258 -3.41 -25.77 -13.11
N THR A 259 -2.15 -25.84 -13.53
CA THR A 259 -1.38 -27.07 -13.54
C THR A 259 0.05 -26.79 -13.13
N GLY A 260 0.64 -27.72 -12.38
CA GLY A 260 2.00 -27.53 -11.89
C GLY A 260 2.65 -28.84 -11.46
N ILE A 261 3.94 -28.71 -11.23
CA ILE A 261 4.75 -29.78 -10.64
C ILE A 261 5.40 -29.19 -9.41
N GLN A 262 5.27 -29.89 -8.31
CA GLN A 262 5.90 -29.55 -7.05
C GLN A 262 6.83 -30.70 -6.64
N GLU A 263 8.04 -30.36 -6.27
CA GLU A 263 9.04 -31.23 -5.71
C GLU A 263 9.43 -30.68 -4.34
N VAL A 264 9.16 -31.41 -3.29
CA VAL A 264 9.43 -30.99 -1.91
C VAL A 264 10.29 -32.05 -1.24
N ARG A 265 11.25 -31.62 -0.46
CA ARG A 265 11.99 -32.47 0.45
C ARG A 265 11.27 -32.48 1.80
N PRO A 266 10.70 -33.63 2.24
CA PRO A 266 9.94 -33.70 3.49
C PRO A 266 10.79 -33.47 4.76
N ASP A 267 12.08 -33.84 4.70
CA ASP A 267 13.02 -33.68 5.80
C ASP A 267 14.41 -33.37 5.25
N LEU A 268 15.07 -32.32 5.82
CA LEU A 268 16.44 -31.94 5.47
C LEU A 268 17.50 -33.01 5.79
N GLN A 269 17.13 -34.02 6.59
CA GLN A 269 18.00 -35.14 6.93
C GLN A 269 18.02 -36.26 5.87
N PHE A 270 17.06 -36.27 4.94
CA PHE A 270 16.96 -37.27 3.87
C PHE A 270 17.20 -36.64 2.50
N GLU A 271 17.81 -37.40 1.59
CA GLU A 271 18.07 -36.94 0.21
C GLU A 271 16.83 -37.08 -0.70
N ASP A 272 15.84 -37.85 -0.27
CA ASP A 272 14.66 -38.15 -1.08
C ASP A 272 13.73 -36.93 -1.19
N THR A 273 13.23 -36.68 -2.38
CA THR A 273 12.25 -35.67 -2.69
C THR A 273 10.93 -36.29 -3.14
N ASP A 274 9.82 -35.76 -2.64
CA ASP A 274 8.48 -36.13 -3.11
C ASP A 274 8.04 -35.25 -4.25
N THR A 275 7.57 -35.84 -5.33
CA THR A 275 7.06 -35.10 -6.49
C THR A 275 5.54 -35.24 -6.57
N ALA A 276 4.86 -34.10 -6.59
CA ALA A 276 3.42 -34.02 -6.75
C ALA A 276 3.05 -33.21 -8.01
N VAL A 277 1.98 -33.63 -8.67
CA VAL A 277 1.39 -32.87 -9.79
C VAL A 277 0.13 -32.17 -9.28
N THR A 278 0.15 -30.84 -9.32
CA THR A 278 -1.02 -30.02 -9.01
C THR A 278 -1.88 -29.86 -10.27
N ARG A 279 -3.18 -30.07 -10.13
CA ARG A 279 -4.19 -29.76 -11.15
C ARG A 279 -5.39 -29.21 -10.42
N ASP A 280 -5.75 -27.99 -10.72
CA ASP A 280 -6.80 -27.30 -10.01
C ASP A 280 -7.65 -26.42 -10.94
N LEU A 281 -8.91 -26.24 -10.56
CA LEU A 281 -9.89 -25.46 -11.26
C LEU A 281 -10.62 -24.58 -10.24
N GLY A 282 -10.82 -23.33 -10.56
CA GLY A 282 -11.61 -22.45 -9.73
C GLY A 282 -12.34 -21.40 -10.55
N VAL A 283 -13.17 -20.65 -9.87
CA VAL A 283 -13.93 -19.58 -10.49
C VAL A 283 -14.20 -18.47 -9.49
N ASP A 284 -13.97 -17.25 -9.94
CA ASP A 284 -14.41 -16.03 -9.27
C ASP A 284 -15.58 -15.42 -10.05
N VAL A 285 -16.62 -15.01 -9.33
CA VAL A 285 -17.80 -14.35 -9.90
C VAL A 285 -18.04 -13.05 -9.16
N LYS A 286 -18.06 -11.95 -9.87
CA LYS A 286 -18.43 -10.65 -9.34
C LYS A 286 -19.78 -10.23 -9.90
N TYR A 287 -20.71 -9.88 -9.03
CA TYR A 287 -22.07 -9.49 -9.39
C TYR A 287 -22.49 -8.20 -8.70
N GLY A 288 -22.85 -7.20 -9.49
CA GLY A 288 -23.47 -5.97 -9.00
C GLY A 288 -24.92 -6.19 -8.60
N ILE A 289 -25.20 -6.51 -7.33
CA ILE A 289 -26.58 -6.69 -6.81
C ILE A 289 -27.40 -5.42 -7.04
N THR A 290 -26.77 -4.28 -6.74
CA THR A 290 -27.32 -2.96 -7.06
C THR A 290 -26.23 -2.11 -7.68
N SER A 291 -26.53 -0.87 -8.04
CA SER A 291 -25.49 0.08 -8.49
C SER A 291 -24.37 0.25 -7.44
N ASN A 292 -24.68 0.10 -6.16
CA ASN A 292 -23.83 0.48 -5.05
C ASN A 292 -23.36 -0.73 -4.23
N LEU A 293 -23.84 -1.94 -4.53
CA LEU A 293 -23.56 -3.14 -3.77
C LEU A 293 -23.07 -4.26 -4.67
N THR A 294 -21.91 -4.81 -4.38
CA THR A 294 -21.30 -5.92 -5.14
C THR A 294 -21.22 -7.15 -4.26
N LEU A 295 -21.46 -8.27 -4.88
CA LEU A 295 -21.20 -9.61 -4.35
C LEU A 295 -20.06 -10.23 -5.16
N ASP A 296 -19.00 -10.60 -4.49
CA ASP A 296 -17.91 -11.40 -5.03
C ASP A 296 -17.99 -12.80 -4.43
N LEU A 297 -18.00 -13.80 -5.28
CA LEU A 297 -18.02 -15.21 -4.91
C LEU A 297 -16.75 -15.86 -5.44
N THR A 298 -16.14 -16.72 -4.65
CA THR A 298 -14.97 -17.48 -5.06
C THR A 298 -15.16 -18.96 -4.67
N LEU A 299 -14.78 -19.85 -5.56
CA LEU A 299 -14.74 -21.27 -5.33
C LEU A 299 -13.35 -21.79 -5.66
N ASN A 300 -12.78 -22.53 -4.70
CA ASN A 300 -11.47 -23.16 -4.81
C ASN A 300 -10.35 -22.19 -5.19
N THR A 301 -10.27 -21.08 -4.45
CA THR A 301 -9.37 -19.97 -4.74
C THR A 301 -7.90 -20.38 -4.64
N ASP A 302 -7.14 -20.12 -5.70
CA ASP A 302 -5.71 -20.34 -5.72
C ASP A 302 -4.92 -19.03 -5.88
N PHE A 303 -3.80 -18.94 -5.17
CA PHE A 303 -2.94 -17.78 -5.11
C PHE A 303 -1.54 -18.02 -5.66
N ALA A 304 -1.35 -19.01 -6.53
CA ALA A 304 -0.05 -19.36 -7.10
C ALA A 304 0.62 -18.20 -7.87
N GLN A 305 -0.17 -17.24 -8.37
CA GLN A 305 0.34 -16.05 -9.06
C GLN A 305 0.85 -14.96 -8.10
N VAL A 306 0.64 -15.09 -6.80
CA VAL A 306 1.03 -14.06 -5.83
C VAL A 306 2.56 -13.98 -5.76
N GLU A 307 3.09 -12.75 -5.80
CA GLU A 307 4.52 -12.50 -5.67
C GLU A 307 5.05 -12.96 -4.30
N ALA A 308 6.22 -13.59 -4.30
CA ALA A 308 6.91 -13.95 -3.07
C ALA A 308 7.18 -12.72 -2.18
N ASP A 309 7.18 -12.92 -0.88
CA ASP A 309 7.58 -11.87 0.06
C ASP A 309 9.10 -11.71 0.06
N ASN A 310 9.54 -10.46 0.28
CA ASN A 310 10.96 -10.21 0.49
C ASN A 310 11.40 -10.80 1.83
N VAL A 311 12.53 -11.51 1.83
CA VAL A 311 13.15 -12.00 3.05
C VAL A 311 13.49 -10.83 3.96
N GLN A 312 13.11 -10.94 5.22
CA GLN A 312 13.38 -9.94 6.25
C GLN A 312 14.10 -10.61 7.43
N LEU A 313 15.24 -10.07 7.78
CA LEU A 313 15.97 -10.50 8.98
C LEU A 313 15.23 -10.00 10.22
N ASN A 314 14.78 -10.88 11.09
CA ASN A 314 14.16 -10.53 12.37
C ASN A 314 15.14 -10.72 13.53
N LEU A 315 15.73 -9.63 13.97
CA LEU A 315 16.58 -9.55 15.16
C LEU A 315 15.82 -9.02 16.39
N THR A 316 14.50 -9.13 16.39
CA THR A 316 13.61 -8.73 17.48
C THR A 316 12.74 -9.88 17.94
N ARG A 317 12.22 -9.80 19.16
CA ARG A 317 11.28 -10.79 19.72
C ARG A 317 9.86 -10.68 19.15
N PHE A 318 9.58 -9.72 18.24
CA PHE A 318 8.24 -9.45 17.74
C PHE A 318 8.03 -10.03 16.34
N SER A 319 6.81 -10.47 16.07
CA SER A 319 6.42 -10.99 14.75
C SER A 319 6.56 -9.93 13.65
N LEU A 320 7.00 -10.35 12.48
CA LEU A 320 7.02 -9.53 11.27
C LEU A 320 5.62 -9.39 10.70
N PHE A 321 5.36 -8.24 10.10
CA PHE A 321 4.12 -7.97 9.36
C PHE A 321 4.40 -8.05 7.86
N PHE A 322 3.62 -8.88 7.15
CA PHE A 322 3.63 -8.98 5.71
C PHE A 322 2.26 -8.54 5.17
N PRO A 323 2.18 -7.57 4.24
CA PRO A 323 0.91 -7.10 3.72
C PRO A 323 0.16 -8.17 2.94
N GLU A 324 -1.17 -8.03 2.81
CA GLU A 324 -1.98 -8.86 1.93
C GLU A 324 -1.58 -8.61 0.46
N LYS A 325 -1.58 -9.67 -0.36
CA LYS A 325 -1.25 -9.59 -1.79
C LYS A 325 -2.28 -10.30 -2.67
N ARG A 326 -3.25 -10.99 -2.07
CA ARG A 326 -4.26 -11.78 -2.79
C ARG A 326 -5.38 -10.88 -3.28
N GLU A 327 -5.62 -10.84 -4.59
CA GLU A 327 -6.57 -9.96 -5.27
C GLU A 327 -7.98 -9.98 -4.64
N PHE A 328 -8.50 -11.17 -4.31
CA PHE A 328 -9.83 -11.32 -3.69
C PHE A 328 -9.97 -10.50 -2.39
N PHE A 329 -8.91 -10.38 -1.58
CA PHE A 329 -8.96 -9.63 -0.32
C PHE A 329 -8.60 -8.16 -0.48
N LEU A 330 -7.87 -7.79 -1.52
CA LEU A 330 -7.35 -6.43 -1.71
C LEU A 330 -8.43 -5.46 -2.18
N GLU A 331 -9.32 -5.88 -3.07
CA GLU A 331 -10.35 -4.97 -3.59
C GLU A 331 -11.24 -4.42 -2.46
N ARG A 332 -11.24 -3.09 -2.28
CA ARG A 332 -11.91 -2.36 -1.18
C ARG A 332 -11.51 -2.85 0.22
N SER A 333 -10.29 -3.34 0.39
CA SER A 333 -9.74 -3.77 1.69
C SER A 333 -9.86 -2.68 2.75
N GLY A 334 -9.67 -1.42 2.40
CA GLY A 334 -9.82 -0.28 3.30
C GLY A 334 -11.17 -0.18 4.01
N LEU A 335 -12.23 -0.79 3.45
CA LEU A 335 -13.52 -0.88 4.16
C LEU A 335 -13.43 -1.74 5.42
N PHE A 336 -12.65 -2.83 5.38
CA PHE A 336 -12.50 -3.78 6.48
C PHE A 336 -11.41 -3.38 7.48
N GLU A 337 -10.67 -2.31 7.23
CA GLU A 337 -9.66 -1.83 8.16
C GLU A 337 -10.27 -1.42 9.50
N HIS A 338 -9.69 -1.93 10.58
CA HIS A 338 -10.01 -1.57 11.96
C HIS A 338 -8.80 -1.83 12.85
N GLY A 339 -8.31 -0.79 13.50
CA GLY A 339 -7.07 -0.83 14.26
C GLY A 339 -5.87 -0.29 13.48
N ASN A 340 -4.67 -0.59 13.95
CA ASN A 340 -3.42 -0.19 13.31
C ASN A 340 -2.80 -1.38 12.58
N PRO A 341 -2.62 -1.33 11.26
CA PRO A 341 -2.19 -2.48 10.46
C PRO A 341 -0.82 -3.05 10.81
N ARG A 342 0.01 -2.34 11.60
CA ARG A 342 1.36 -2.82 11.97
C ARG A 342 1.55 -3.05 13.47
N SER A 343 0.52 -2.84 14.29
CA SER A 343 0.62 -3.00 15.75
C SER A 343 -0.49 -3.85 16.34
N ALA A 344 -1.74 -3.46 16.17
CA ALA A 344 -2.94 -4.18 16.62
C ALA A 344 -4.08 -3.90 15.66
N GLN A 345 -4.48 -4.91 14.92
CA GLN A 345 -5.54 -4.87 13.92
C GLN A 345 -6.54 -5.98 14.18
N THR A 346 -7.82 -5.65 14.19
CA THR A 346 -8.90 -6.60 14.52
C THR A 346 -9.14 -7.61 13.39
N PHE A 347 -8.96 -7.17 12.14
CA PHE A 347 -9.06 -8.02 10.97
C PHE A 347 -7.82 -7.87 10.08
N PHE A 348 -7.25 -9.01 9.70
CA PHE A 348 -6.10 -9.14 8.81
C PHE A 348 -6.31 -10.36 7.92
N SER A 349 -6.73 -10.14 6.69
CA SER A 349 -7.16 -11.18 5.74
C SER A 349 -6.12 -12.28 5.51
N ARG A 350 -4.82 -11.95 5.62
CA ARG A 350 -3.74 -12.91 5.45
C ARG A 350 -3.75 -14.06 6.48
N ARG A 351 -4.49 -13.90 7.59
CA ARG A 351 -4.73 -15.01 8.55
C ARG A 351 -5.60 -16.11 7.96
N ILE A 352 -6.49 -15.79 7.02
CA ILE A 352 -7.38 -16.76 6.37
C ILE A 352 -6.62 -17.46 5.25
N GLY A 353 -6.63 -18.80 5.27
CA GLY A 353 -5.97 -19.62 4.25
C GLY A 353 -4.43 -19.49 4.26
N LEU A 354 -3.82 -19.25 5.42
CA LEU A 354 -2.36 -19.24 5.57
C LEU A 354 -1.79 -20.65 5.58
N THR A 355 -2.48 -21.56 6.29
CA THR A 355 -2.15 -22.99 6.43
C THR A 355 -3.17 -23.87 5.76
N ASP A 356 -4.40 -23.36 5.54
CA ASP A 356 -5.56 -24.15 5.12
C ASP A 356 -6.03 -23.70 3.73
N GLN A 357 -6.57 -24.61 2.95
CA GLN A 357 -7.11 -24.30 1.64
C GLN A 357 -8.43 -23.53 1.76
N ILE A 358 -8.60 -22.45 1.02
CA ILE A 358 -9.88 -21.76 0.90
C ILE A 358 -10.77 -22.54 -0.06
N LEU A 359 -11.84 -23.15 0.46
CA LEU A 359 -12.78 -23.94 -0.32
C LEU A 359 -13.78 -23.06 -1.05
N ALA A 360 -14.37 -22.11 -0.33
CA ALA A 360 -15.35 -21.18 -0.85
C ALA A 360 -15.32 -19.86 -0.09
N GLY A 361 -15.67 -18.80 -0.78
CA GLY A 361 -15.76 -17.47 -0.18
C GLY A 361 -16.85 -16.63 -0.80
N ALA A 362 -17.45 -15.77 0.04
CA ALA A 362 -18.39 -14.75 -0.38
C ALA A 362 -18.00 -13.42 0.26
N ARG A 363 -17.92 -12.38 -0.54
CA ARG A 363 -17.67 -11.01 -0.07
C ARG A 363 -18.70 -10.07 -0.67
N MET A 364 -19.36 -9.31 0.17
CA MET A 364 -20.29 -8.26 -0.24
C MET A 364 -19.79 -6.91 0.24
N THR A 365 -19.61 -5.97 -0.67
CA THR A 365 -19.12 -4.62 -0.36
C THR A 365 -19.93 -3.57 -1.09
N GLY A 366 -20.12 -2.41 -0.46
CA GLY A 366 -20.78 -1.29 -1.13
C GLY A 366 -21.45 -0.31 -0.19
N GLN A 367 -22.46 0.39 -0.71
CA GLN A 367 -23.21 1.40 0.03
C GLN A 367 -24.71 1.08 0.08
N LEU A 368 -25.30 1.17 1.28
CA LEU A 368 -26.73 1.11 1.56
C LEU A 368 -27.17 2.44 2.18
N GLY A 369 -27.68 3.35 1.35
CA GLY A 369 -27.95 4.72 1.75
C GLY A 369 -26.67 5.42 2.23
N ARG A 370 -26.64 5.92 3.46
CA ARG A 370 -25.46 6.57 4.06
C ARG A 370 -24.43 5.60 4.66
N PHE A 371 -24.72 4.30 4.66
CA PHE A 371 -23.87 3.29 5.27
C PHE A 371 -22.98 2.62 4.20
N SER A 372 -21.68 2.57 4.45
CA SER A 372 -20.76 1.67 3.75
C SER A 372 -20.80 0.33 4.48
N VAL A 373 -21.06 -0.74 3.75
CA VAL A 373 -21.23 -2.10 4.29
C VAL A 373 -20.23 -3.06 3.69
N GLY A 374 -19.64 -3.91 4.51
CA GLY A 374 -18.78 -5.01 4.12
C GLY A 374 -19.21 -6.28 4.85
N LEU A 375 -19.34 -7.38 4.12
CA LEU A 375 -19.55 -8.71 4.67
C LEU A 375 -18.60 -9.67 3.96
N LEU A 376 -17.88 -10.46 4.72
CA LEU A 376 -16.97 -11.50 4.23
C LEU A 376 -17.29 -12.80 4.98
N ASN A 377 -17.43 -13.89 4.23
CA ASN A 377 -17.54 -15.23 4.80
C ASN A 377 -16.67 -16.18 3.97
N ILE A 378 -15.75 -16.87 4.61
CA ILE A 378 -14.80 -17.78 3.99
C ILE A 378 -14.84 -19.11 4.73
N GLU A 379 -15.01 -20.18 3.98
CA GLU A 379 -14.86 -21.55 4.45
C GLU A 379 -13.47 -22.06 4.06
N THR A 380 -12.69 -22.51 5.06
CA THR A 380 -11.42 -23.17 4.85
C THR A 380 -11.54 -24.65 5.12
N GLY A 381 -10.83 -25.46 4.31
CA GLY A 381 -10.76 -26.92 4.48
C GLY A 381 -9.59 -27.35 5.36
N GLU A 382 -9.47 -28.66 5.53
CA GLU A 382 -8.28 -29.26 6.15
C GLU A 382 -7.06 -28.98 5.28
N GLY A 383 -6.03 -28.38 5.87
CA GLY A 383 -4.79 -28.06 5.15
C GLY A 383 -3.98 -29.32 4.82
N MET A 384 -3.08 -29.25 3.82
CA MET A 384 -2.15 -30.34 3.46
C MET A 384 -1.17 -30.72 4.59
N GLY A 385 -1.22 -30.06 5.74
CA GLY A 385 -0.41 -30.30 6.91
C GLY A 385 -1.11 -31.10 8.00
N ASP A 386 -1.56 -32.31 7.71
CA ASP A 386 -2.13 -33.28 8.69
C ASP A 386 -1.22 -33.49 9.94
N LEU A 387 0.02 -33.04 9.90
CA LEU A 387 0.98 -33.01 11.01
C LEU A 387 0.68 -31.93 12.08
N LEU A 388 -0.15 -30.92 11.79
CA LEU A 388 -0.51 -29.83 12.72
C LEU A 388 -1.99 -29.87 13.14
N GLY A 389 -2.79 -30.83 12.64
CA GLY A 389 -4.20 -30.98 13.03
C GLY A 389 -5.07 -29.78 12.69
N THR A 390 -4.84 -29.13 11.55
CA THR A 390 -5.64 -28.01 11.07
C THR A 390 -7.04 -28.52 10.69
N ARG A 391 -8.07 -27.84 11.22
CA ARG A 391 -9.48 -28.21 11.09
C ARG A 391 -10.20 -27.26 10.15
N SER A 392 -11.30 -27.72 9.57
CA SER A 392 -12.18 -26.85 8.80
C SER A 392 -12.69 -25.69 9.66
N ALA A 393 -12.61 -24.47 9.15
CA ALA A 393 -13.03 -23.27 9.87
C ALA A 393 -13.89 -22.34 9.01
N ASN A 394 -14.90 -21.75 9.66
CA ASN A 394 -15.69 -20.66 9.08
C ASN A 394 -15.23 -19.31 9.60
N ASN A 395 -14.82 -18.44 8.67
CA ASN A 395 -14.30 -17.11 8.92
C ASN A 395 -15.33 -16.07 8.46
N THR A 396 -15.90 -15.32 9.39
CA THR A 396 -16.89 -14.28 9.08
C THR A 396 -16.42 -12.91 9.53
N VAL A 397 -16.56 -11.90 8.69
CA VAL A 397 -16.31 -10.49 9.02
C VAL A 397 -17.47 -9.64 8.53
N ALA A 398 -18.01 -8.80 9.42
CA ALA A 398 -19.03 -7.81 9.10
C ALA A 398 -18.54 -6.42 9.46
N ARG A 399 -18.67 -5.48 8.54
CA ARG A 399 -18.22 -4.09 8.70
C ARG A 399 -19.35 -3.13 8.34
N LEU A 400 -19.56 -2.14 9.19
CA LEU A 400 -20.49 -1.04 8.95
C LEU A 400 -19.77 0.28 9.23
N ARG A 401 -19.81 1.21 8.28
CA ARG A 401 -19.32 2.59 8.47
C ARG A 401 -20.38 3.59 8.02
N THR A 402 -20.40 4.75 8.61
CA THR A 402 -21.29 5.85 8.23
C THR A 402 -20.60 7.20 8.40
N SER A 403 -20.93 8.15 7.55
CA SER A 403 -20.63 9.56 7.78
C SER A 403 -21.57 10.12 8.85
N LEU A 404 -21.00 10.77 9.85
CA LEU A 404 -21.75 11.52 10.85
C LEU A 404 -21.98 12.97 10.36
N PHE A 405 -20.95 13.59 9.85
CA PHE A 405 -20.93 14.93 9.23
C PHE A 405 -19.73 15.01 8.27
N PRO A 406 -19.57 16.08 7.50
CA PRO A 406 -18.45 16.19 6.55
C PRO A 406 -17.10 15.85 7.17
N ARG A 407 -16.35 14.93 6.55
CA ARG A 407 -15.02 14.45 6.97
C ARG A 407 -14.99 13.72 8.34
N ALA A 408 -16.15 13.31 8.87
CA ALA A 408 -16.25 12.50 10.08
C ALA A 408 -16.95 11.17 9.80
N THR A 409 -16.31 10.07 10.20
CA THR A 409 -16.86 8.72 10.05
C THR A 409 -16.91 8.01 11.40
N ALA A 410 -17.89 7.14 11.55
CA ALA A 410 -17.93 6.15 12.63
C ALA A 410 -18.23 4.77 12.04
N GLY A 411 -17.73 3.74 12.70
CA GLY A 411 -17.89 2.38 12.22
C GLY A 411 -17.95 1.34 13.32
N ALA A 412 -18.38 0.15 12.92
CA ALA A 412 -18.33 -1.05 13.74
C ALA A 412 -17.86 -2.23 12.91
N ILE A 413 -17.08 -3.12 13.49
CA ILE A 413 -16.62 -4.37 12.90
C ILE A 413 -16.95 -5.53 13.83
N LEU A 414 -17.40 -6.63 13.24
CA LEU A 414 -17.53 -7.94 13.88
C LEU A 414 -16.66 -8.94 13.14
N THR A 415 -15.86 -9.71 13.86
CA THR A 415 -15.17 -10.88 13.32
C THR A 415 -15.59 -12.12 14.09
N ASN A 416 -15.69 -13.26 13.42
CA ASN A 416 -15.97 -14.55 14.03
C ASN A 416 -15.16 -15.65 13.29
N LEU A 417 -14.31 -16.31 14.02
CA LEU A 417 -13.73 -17.59 13.65
C LEU A 417 -14.46 -18.69 14.39
N GLN A 418 -14.99 -19.66 13.67
CA GLN A 418 -15.67 -20.82 14.21
C GLN A 418 -14.98 -22.09 13.73
N GLU A 419 -14.48 -22.89 14.67
CA GLU A 419 -13.77 -24.16 14.42
C GLU A 419 -14.16 -25.20 15.45
N ASP A 420 -14.71 -26.34 15.05
CA ASP A 420 -15.05 -27.50 15.91
C ASP A 420 -15.71 -27.15 17.27
N GLY A 421 -16.70 -26.27 17.27
CA GLY A 421 -17.40 -25.87 18.49
C GLY A 421 -16.67 -24.80 19.32
N GLN A 422 -15.43 -24.46 18.97
CA GLN A 422 -14.70 -23.33 19.54
C GLN A 422 -14.94 -22.07 18.70
N TYR A 423 -14.89 -20.93 19.34
CA TYR A 423 -15.04 -19.63 18.66
C TYR A 423 -14.04 -18.60 19.19
N ASN A 424 -13.67 -17.71 18.28
CA ASN A 424 -13.04 -16.43 18.62
C ASN A 424 -13.83 -15.31 17.93
N ARG A 425 -14.40 -14.40 18.71
CA ARG A 425 -15.26 -13.31 18.24
C ARG A 425 -14.71 -11.98 18.68
N ALA A 426 -14.65 -11.02 17.78
CA ALA A 426 -14.30 -9.65 18.14
C ALA A 426 -15.36 -8.67 17.66
N LEU A 427 -15.71 -7.72 18.52
CA LEU A 427 -16.55 -6.57 18.19
C LEU A 427 -15.75 -5.30 18.43
N GLY A 428 -15.55 -4.52 17.37
CA GLY A 428 -14.86 -3.25 17.41
C GLY A 428 -15.74 -2.09 17.01
N VAL A 429 -15.42 -0.91 17.50
CA VAL A 429 -15.99 0.38 17.09
C VAL A 429 -14.88 1.37 16.82
N ASP A 430 -15.08 2.26 15.86
CA ASP A 430 -14.11 3.29 15.49
C ASP A 430 -14.77 4.61 15.12
N ALA A 431 -13.98 5.67 15.25
CA ALA A 431 -14.35 7.00 14.80
C ALA A 431 -13.13 7.73 14.28
N GLN A 432 -13.30 8.43 13.17
CA GLN A 432 -12.29 9.27 12.54
C GLN A 432 -12.91 10.62 12.21
N TYR A 433 -12.17 11.68 12.49
CA TYR A 433 -12.55 13.04 12.12
C TYR A 433 -11.35 13.80 11.57
N ARG A 434 -11.44 14.24 10.32
CA ARG A 434 -10.45 15.11 9.69
C ARG A 434 -10.94 16.54 9.78
N PHE A 435 -10.12 17.40 10.36
CA PHE A 435 -10.43 18.80 10.56
C PHE A 435 -9.25 19.65 10.07
N TRP A 436 -9.52 20.93 9.79
CA TRP A 436 -8.62 21.75 9.00
C TRP A 436 -8.27 21.03 7.69
N SER A 437 -7.08 21.18 7.13
CA SER A 437 -6.73 20.52 5.86
C SER A 437 -6.22 19.10 6.06
N SER A 438 -5.28 18.89 6.99
CA SER A 438 -4.57 17.61 7.18
C SER A 438 -4.46 17.14 8.62
N SER A 439 -5.24 17.73 9.52
CA SER A 439 -5.30 17.33 10.92
C SER A 439 -6.37 16.25 11.13
N GLU A 440 -6.14 15.34 12.07
CA GLU A 440 -6.97 14.15 12.23
C GLU A 440 -7.07 13.72 13.70
N PHE A 441 -8.27 13.36 14.09
CA PHE A 441 -8.56 12.58 15.29
C PHE A 441 -8.97 11.18 14.86
N ASN A 442 -8.42 10.16 15.51
CA ASN A 442 -8.75 8.76 15.29
C ASN A 442 -8.87 8.05 16.64
N ALA A 443 -9.91 7.24 16.80
CA ALA A 443 -10.09 6.40 17.97
C ALA A 443 -10.76 5.09 17.59
N TRP A 444 -10.34 4.00 18.25
CA TRP A 444 -11.00 2.71 18.12
C TRP A 444 -10.93 1.92 19.43
N TYR A 445 -11.87 0.99 19.59
CA TYR A 445 -11.92 0.03 20.68
C TYR A 445 -12.41 -1.31 20.15
N THR A 446 -11.84 -2.40 20.63
CA THR A 446 -12.24 -3.78 20.29
C THR A 446 -12.28 -4.63 21.55
N GLN A 447 -13.36 -5.41 21.70
CA GLN A 447 -13.49 -6.49 22.69
C GLN A 447 -13.42 -7.82 21.96
N VAL A 448 -12.65 -8.76 22.51
CA VAL A 448 -12.55 -10.15 22.03
C VAL A 448 -13.18 -11.08 23.06
N TRP A 449 -13.90 -12.09 22.57
CA TRP A 449 -14.47 -13.19 23.34
C TRP A 449 -14.01 -14.51 22.72
N GLU A 450 -13.55 -15.42 23.55
CA GLU A 450 -13.14 -16.75 23.20
C GLU A 450 -14.01 -17.80 23.89
N THR A 451 -13.93 -19.07 23.45
CA THR A 451 -14.64 -20.19 24.09
C THR A 451 -14.26 -20.31 25.57
N ASP A 452 -13.02 -20.00 25.93
CA ASP A 452 -12.58 -19.84 27.32
C ASP A 452 -12.75 -18.37 27.73
N ASP A 453 -13.75 -18.08 28.53
CA ASP A 453 -14.05 -16.74 29.02
C ASP A 453 -12.90 -16.07 29.80
N ALA A 454 -11.96 -16.86 30.34
CA ALA A 454 -10.78 -16.33 31.01
C ALA A 454 -9.81 -15.62 30.04
N LEU A 455 -9.94 -15.89 28.74
CA LEU A 455 -9.14 -15.25 27.68
C LEU A 455 -9.82 -14.01 27.07
N ASN A 456 -11.01 -13.65 27.55
CA ASN A 456 -11.72 -12.46 27.06
C ASN A 456 -10.95 -11.18 27.41
N ASP A 457 -10.62 -10.37 26.39
CA ASP A 457 -9.83 -9.16 26.62
C ASP A 457 -10.09 -8.09 25.54
N ALA A 458 -9.49 -6.91 25.72
CA ALA A 458 -9.76 -5.75 24.89
C ALA A 458 -8.50 -5.00 24.46
N ALA A 459 -8.65 -4.23 23.38
CA ALA A 459 -7.69 -3.24 22.96
C ALA A 459 -8.36 -1.91 22.58
N GLY A 460 -7.64 -0.82 22.73
CA GLY A 460 -8.14 0.51 22.38
C GLY A 460 -7.05 1.49 22.00
N HIS A 461 -7.44 2.52 21.27
CA HIS A 461 -6.50 3.50 20.72
C HIS A 461 -7.15 4.87 20.57
N VAL A 462 -6.37 5.90 20.83
CA VAL A 462 -6.74 7.30 20.56
C VAL A 462 -5.53 8.02 20.00
N SER A 463 -5.71 8.77 18.93
CA SER A 463 -4.65 9.56 18.27
C SER A 463 -5.18 10.93 17.88
N LEU A 464 -4.38 11.96 18.13
CA LEU A 464 -4.60 13.31 17.63
C LEU A 464 -3.37 13.73 16.84
N ARG A 465 -3.56 14.07 15.58
CA ARG A 465 -2.54 14.61 14.68
C ARG A 465 -2.94 16.00 14.22
N LEU A 466 -2.06 16.95 14.48
CA LEU A 466 -2.15 18.34 14.00
C LEU A 466 -1.04 18.53 12.96
N GLN A 467 -1.37 18.90 11.76
CA GLN A 467 -0.37 19.00 10.69
C GLN A 467 -0.72 20.08 9.68
N ASN A 468 0.30 20.81 9.24
CA ASN A 468 0.28 21.64 8.06
C ASN A 468 1.57 21.41 7.26
N ASP A 469 1.83 22.18 6.22
CA ASP A 469 3.03 22.01 5.37
C ASP A 469 4.36 22.20 6.14
N ARG A 470 4.39 23.02 7.19
CA ARG A 470 5.60 23.38 7.95
C ARG A 470 5.72 22.70 9.31
N TYR A 471 4.62 22.48 10.01
CA TYR A 471 4.60 21.98 11.38
C TYR A 471 3.72 20.74 11.49
N GLY A 472 4.15 19.79 12.30
CA GLY A 472 3.35 18.63 12.69
C GLY A 472 3.52 18.32 14.16
N ALA A 473 2.42 17.90 14.79
CA ALA A 473 2.41 17.35 16.14
C ALA A 473 1.44 16.18 16.19
N GLN A 474 1.83 15.09 16.83
CA GLN A 474 0.97 13.93 17.02
C GLN A 474 1.14 13.40 18.44
N ALA A 475 0.04 13.04 19.07
CA ALA A 475 0.01 12.31 20.32
C ALA A 475 -0.89 11.09 20.17
N THR A 476 -0.45 9.95 20.71
CA THR A 476 -1.17 8.68 20.59
C THR A 476 -1.15 7.93 21.91
N PHE A 477 -2.26 7.32 22.25
CA PHE A 477 -2.39 6.34 23.33
C PHE A 477 -2.96 5.05 22.76
N THR A 478 -2.34 3.90 23.10
CA THR A 478 -2.82 2.57 22.71
C THR A 478 -2.72 1.65 23.94
N SER A 479 -3.78 0.92 24.25
CA SER A 479 -3.78 -0.13 25.25
C SER A 479 -4.15 -1.45 24.59
N VAL A 480 -3.40 -2.49 24.88
CA VAL A 480 -3.65 -3.86 24.42
C VAL A 480 -3.56 -4.78 25.61
N GLY A 481 -4.62 -5.51 25.90
CA GLY A 481 -4.68 -6.45 27.01
C GLY A 481 -3.73 -7.61 26.87
N GLU A 482 -3.47 -8.32 27.95
CA GLU A 482 -2.57 -9.48 28.02
C GLU A 482 -3.08 -10.63 27.14
N ASN A 483 -4.39 -10.91 27.24
CA ASN A 483 -5.05 -11.99 26.49
C ASN A 483 -5.67 -11.53 25.18
N TYR A 484 -5.50 -10.25 24.78
CA TYR A 484 -6.09 -9.75 23.55
C TYR A 484 -5.59 -10.49 22.31
N HIS A 485 -6.45 -11.33 21.72
CA HIS A 485 -6.11 -12.19 20.60
C HIS A 485 -7.28 -12.30 19.60
N PRO A 486 -7.47 -11.30 18.71
CA PRO A 486 -8.39 -11.47 17.59
C PRO A 486 -7.81 -12.49 16.61
N ALA A 487 -8.40 -13.67 16.50
CA ALA A 487 -7.85 -14.78 15.70
C ALA A 487 -7.73 -14.42 14.21
N LEU A 488 -8.69 -13.63 13.69
CA LEU A 488 -8.64 -13.08 12.33
C LEU A 488 -7.86 -11.76 12.23
N GLY A 489 -7.13 -11.38 13.27
CA GLY A 489 -6.40 -10.13 13.35
C GLY A 489 -4.89 -10.28 13.38
N PHE A 490 -4.21 -9.16 13.59
CA PHE A 490 -2.77 -9.11 13.81
C PHE A 490 -2.45 -8.28 15.05
N VAL A 491 -1.69 -8.84 15.98
CA VAL A 491 -1.23 -8.17 17.19
C VAL A 491 0.27 -8.38 17.32
N ARG A 492 1.01 -7.29 17.24
CA ARG A 492 2.48 -7.36 17.33
C ARG A 492 2.97 -7.51 18.77
N ARG A 493 2.32 -6.82 19.72
CA ARG A 493 2.66 -6.84 21.14
C ARG A 493 1.38 -6.79 21.96
N ARG A 494 1.26 -7.67 22.93
CA ARG A 494 0.18 -7.70 23.94
C ARG A 494 0.71 -7.15 25.25
N ASP A 495 -0.15 -7.08 26.25
CA ASP A 495 0.16 -6.63 27.61
C ASP A 495 0.90 -5.30 27.60
N MET A 496 0.26 -4.25 27.01
CA MET A 496 0.92 -2.95 26.92
C MET A 496 -0.03 -1.77 27.02
N ARG A 497 0.48 -0.68 27.60
CA ARG A 497 0.03 0.68 27.39
C ARG A 497 1.14 1.47 26.73
N ARG A 498 0.86 2.00 25.55
CA ARG A 498 1.83 2.68 24.70
C ARG A 498 1.43 4.14 24.54
N TYR A 499 2.34 5.03 24.84
CA TYR A 499 2.22 6.47 24.66
C TYR A 499 3.23 6.91 23.61
N THR A 500 2.81 7.61 22.58
CA THR A 500 3.73 8.16 21.57
C THR A 500 3.51 9.65 21.38
N GLY A 501 4.60 10.36 21.15
CA GLY A 501 4.63 11.77 20.78
C GLY A 501 5.51 11.97 19.55
N ARG A 502 5.06 12.80 18.61
CA ARG A 502 5.84 13.19 17.44
C ARG A 502 5.76 14.68 17.24
N LEU A 503 6.90 15.30 16.95
CA LEU A 503 6.98 16.70 16.53
C LEU A 503 7.73 16.79 15.21
N ILE A 504 7.24 17.62 14.30
CA ILE A 504 7.80 17.83 12.96
C ILE A 504 7.95 19.32 12.70
N TYR A 505 9.11 19.69 12.14
CA TYR A 505 9.36 21.01 11.60
C TYR A 505 10.00 20.91 10.21
N SER A 506 9.32 21.39 9.17
CA SER A 506 9.70 21.20 7.76
C SER A 506 9.79 22.54 7.03
N PRO A 507 10.80 23.38 7.32
CA PRO A 507 10.96 24.66 6.64
C PRO A 507 11.40 24.47 5.18
N LEU A 508 10.79 25.23 4.27
CA LEU A 508 11.37 25.54 2.98
C LEU A 508 12.56 26.47 3.20
N VAL A 509 13.63 26.29 2.47
CA VAL A 509 14.88 26.99 2.72
C VAL A 509 15.44 27.56 1.42
N GLU A 510 15.67 28.87 1.42
CA GLU A 510 16.41 29.57 0.38
C GLU A 510 17.74 30.03 0.98
N ILE A 511 18.73 29.15 1.00
CA ILE A 511 20.08 29.46 1.46
C ILE A 511 20.96 29.74 0.24
N ALA A 512 21.42 30.95 0.07
CA ALA A 512 22.26 31.34 -1.06
C ALA A 512 23.54 30.52 -1.19
N ALA A 513 24.09 30.01 -0.06
CA ALA A 513 25.25 29.12 -0.05
C ALA A 513 24.93 27.65 -0.42
N LEU A 514 23.67 27.23 -0.36
CA LEU A 514 23.21 25.84 -0.60
C LEU A 514 21.96 25.83 -1.49
N PRO A 515 22.02 26.39 -2.69
CA PRO A 515 20.85 26.57 -3.56
C PRO A 515 20.25 25.23 -4.04
N MET A 516 20.99 24.10 -3.86
CA MET A 516 20.50 22.78 -4.22
C MET A 516 19.56 22.19 -3.19
N ILE A 517 19.55 22.69 -1.93
CA ILE A 517 18.66 22.19 -0.87
C ILE A 517 17.37 23.00 -0.92
N ARG A 518 16.27 22.27 -1.02
CA ARG A 518 14.93 22.83 -1.07
C ARG A 518 14.28 22.93 0.31
N ARG A 519 14.39 21.86 1.10
CA ARG A 519 13.68 21.73 2.37
C ARG A 519 14.54 20.97 3.38
N PHE A 520 14.54 21.45 4.61
CA PHE A 520 14.91 20.62 5.75
C PHE A 520 13.68 20.06 6.43
N HIS A 521 13.82 18.89 7.04
CA HIS A 521 12.78 18.25 7.81
C HIS A 521 13.41 17.73 9.09
N PHE A 522 12.97 18.26 10.22
CA PHE A 522 13.38 17.86 11.55
C PHE A 522 12.21 17.14 12.20
N GLN A 523 12.47 15.97 12.76
CA GLN A 523 11.48 15.15 13.44
C GLN A 523 12.04 14.64 14.76
N GLY A 524 11.24 14.72 15.82
CA GLY A 524 11.48 14.08 17.09
C GLY A 524 10.32 13.16 17.42
N ASP A 525 10.63 11.90 17.75
CA ASP A 525 9.68 10.90 18.19
C ASP A 525 10.02 10.48 19.62
N TYR A 526 9.00 10.28 20.42
CA TYR A 526 9.08 9.70 21.75
C TYR A 526 8.08 8.57 21.88
N GLU A 527 8.51 7.43 22.40
CA GLU A 527 7.67 6.29 22.72
C GLU A 527 7.95 5.83 24.16
N TYR A 528 6.89 5.54 24.88
CA TYR A 528 6.92 4.93 26.19
C TYR A 528 5.93 3.78 26.25
N ILE A 529 6.38 2.60 26.65
CA ILE A 529 5.55 1.41 26.79
C ILE A 529 5.71 0.87 28.20
N GLU A 530 4.58 0.61 28.84
CA GLU A 530 4.46 -0.09 30.13
C GLU A 530 3.52 -1.29 29.98
N GLY A 531 3.64 -2.29 30.84
CA GLY A 531 2.70 -3.39 30.98
C GLY A 531 1.35 -2.93 31.52
N GLN A 532 0.35 -3.81 31.53
CA GLN A 532 -0.94 -3.53 32.16
C GLN A 532 -0.82 -3.37 33.70
N ASP A 533 0.22 -3.92 34.29
CA ASP A 533 0.63 -3.73 35.68
C ASP A 533 1.23 -2.35 35.97
N GLY A 534 1.60 -1.59 34.96
CA GLY A 534 2.25 -0.28 35.04
C GLY A 534 3.79 -0.34 35.10
N GLU A 535 4.39 -1.52 34.96
CA GLU A 535 5.83 -1.66 34.89
C GLU A 535 6.37 -1.19 33.52
N LYS A 536 7.42 -0.38 33.56
CA LYS A 536 8.07 0.13 32.35
C LYS A 536 8.71 -1.01 31.56
N GLN A 537 8.31 -1.20 30.31
CA GLN A 537 8.82 -2.24 29.42
C GLN A 537 9.80 -1.70 28.39
N SER A 538 9.48 -0.59 27.72
CA SER A 538 10.40 0.03 26.76
C SER A 538 10.20 1.53 26.62
N THR A 539 11.27 2.23 26.24
CA THR A 539 11.20 3.63 25.80
C THR A 539 12.08 3.83 24.60
N GLU A 540 11.65 4.71 23.70
CA GLU A 540 12.44 5.11 22.54
C GLU A 540 12.38 6.63 22.37
N VAL A 541 13.55 7.23 22.15
CA VAL A 541 13.69 8.61 21.68
C VAL A 541 14.38 8.55 20.33
N GLN A 542 13.77 9.10 19.30
CA GLN A 542 14.38 9.23 17.99
C GLN A 542 14.40 10.69 17.55
N ILE A 543 15.55 11.15 17.09
CA ILE A 543 15.72 12.48 16.49
C ILE A 543 16.25 12.28 15.08
N GLN A 544 15.61 12.90 14.11
CA GLN A 544 15.97 12.78 12.71
C GLN A 544 16.01 14.17 12.05
N ALA A 545 17.05 14.40 11.26
CA ALA A 545 17.15 15.52 10.33
C ALA A 545 17.26 15.00 8.90
N ARG A 546 16.49 15.57 7.98
CA ARG A 546 16.52 15.23 6.57
C ARG A 546 16.73 16.50 5.75
N ALA A 547 17.65 16.45 4.79
CA ALA A 547 17.78 17.41 3.72
C ALA A 547 17.18 16.86 2.43
N GLU A 548 16.27 17.59 1.82
CA GLU A 548 15.69 17.29 0.52
C GLU A 548 16.24 18.26 -0.52
N PHE A 549 16.79 17.69 -1.60
CA PHE A 549 17.40 18.43 -2.70
C PHE A 549 16.38 18.69 -3.80
N ASN A 550 16.59 19.76 -4.60
CA ASN A 550 15.74 20.10 -5.74
C ASN A 550 15.58 18.94 -6.73
N ARG A 551 16.57 18.06 -6.83
CA ARG A 551 16.58 16.87 -7.70
C ARG A 551 16.02 15.61 -7.06
N ARG A 552 15.23 15.74 -5.96
CA ARG A 552 14.60 14.65 -5.20
C ARG A 552 15.58 13.73 -4.46
N ASP A 553 16.87 14.01 -4.47
CA ASP A 553 17.82 13.31 -3.59
C ASP A 553 17.54 13.67 -2.14
N ARG A 554 17.82 12.76 -1.22
CA ARG A 554 17.59 12.97 0.21
C ARG A 554 18.76 12.42 1.01
N ILE A 555 19.14 13.14 2.05
CA ILE A 555 20.11 12.69 3.07
C ILE A 555 19.43 12.77 4.43
N PHE A 556 19.63 11.75 5.24
CA PHE A 556 19.07 11.64 6.58
C PHE A 556 20.19 11.43 7.59
N LEU A 557 20.08 12.12 8.72
CA LEU A 557 20.87 11.91 9.92
C LEU A 557 19.91 11.55 11.04
N GLY A 558 20.20 10.51 11.79
CA GLY A 558 19.35 10.03 12.87
C GLY A 558 20.15 9.68 14.11
N PHE A 559 19.55 9.90 15.25
CA PHE A 559 19.97 9.40 16.54
C PHE A 559 18.80 8.73 17.21
N GLN A 560 19.02 7.55 17.79
CA GLN A 560 18.05 6.78 18.52
C GLN A 560 18.63 6.37 19.86
N ARG A 561 17.84 6.50 20.92
CA ARG A 561 18.13 5.94 22.23
C ARG A 561 16.96 5.11 22.69
N GLN A 562 17.21 3.87 23.05
CA GLN A 562 16.21 2.89 23.42
C GLN A 562 16.52 2.32 24.81
N PHE A 563 15.47 2.10 25.59
CA PHE A 563 15.45 1.25 26.76
C PHE A 563 14.55 0.07 26.47
N GLU A 564 15.00 -1.13 26.78
CA GLU A 564 14.24 -2.37 26.64
C GLU A 564 14.41 -3.22 27.88
N ARG A 565 13.29 -3.68 28.48
CA ARG A 565 13.23 -4.68 29.53
C ARG A 565 12.91 -6.03 28.92
N LEU A 566 13.71 -7.01 29.22
CA LEU A 566 13.45 -8.42 28.93
C LEU A 566 13.07 -9.12 30.23
N ASP A 567 11.83 -9.52 30.37
CA ASP A 567 11.33 -10.25 31.54
C ASP A 567 11.79 -11.72 31.49
N GLU A 568 12.01 -12.23 30.27
CA GLU A 568 12.53 -13.56 29.99
C GLU A 568 13.72 -13.48 29.04
N PRO A 569 14.64 -14.47 29.04
CA PRO A 569 15.72 -14.55 28.08
C PRO A 569 15.19 -14.54 26.62
N PHE A 570 15.91 -13.84 25.74
CA PHE A 570 15.58 -13.73 24.34
C PHE A 570 16.66 -14.36 23.46
N PHE A 571 16.28 -15.36 22.69
CA PHE A 571 17.15 -15.99 21.71
C PHE A 571 17.17 -15.17 20.43
N ILE A 572 18.25 -14.42 20.19
CA ILE A 572 18.45 -13.69 18.92
C ILE A 572 18.86 -14.66 17.79
N ARG A 573 19.49 -15.76 18.18
CA ARG A 573 19.82 -16.98 17.40
C ARG A 573 19.64 -18.21 18.28
N PRO A 574 19.52 -19.42 17.70
CA PRO A 574 19.39 -20.64 18.48
C PRO A 574 20.52 -20.87 19.50
N ASP A 575 21.72 -20.35 19.23
CA ASP A 575 22.93 -20.49 20.06
C ASP A 575 23.32 -19.20 20.81
N ALA A 576 22.55 -18.10 20.65
CA ALA A 576 22.84 -16.79 21.26
C ALA A 576 21.64 -16.28 22.06
N GLU A 577 21.73 -16.45 23.38
CA GLU A 577 20.70 -16.07 24.35
C GLU A 577 21.05 -14.76 25.05
N ILE A 578 20.20 -13.73 24.87
CA ILE A 578 20.29 -12.47 25.62
C ILE A 578 19.56 -12.67 26.95
N PRO A 579 20.22 -12.52 28.12
CA PRO A 579 19.57 -12.73 29.40
C PRO A 579 18.42 -11.77 29.68
N ALA A 580 17.53 -12.15 30.61
CA ALA A 580 16.54 -11.22 31.16
C ALA A 580 17.26 -10.06 31.86
N GLY A 581 16.70 -8.85 31.77
CA GLY A 581 17.30 -7.64 32.36
C GLY A 581 16.88 -6.35 31.67
N ASP A 582 17.41 -5.24 32.20
CA ASP A 582 17.16 -3.89 31.69
C ASP A 582 18.34 -3.43 30.83
N TYR A 583 18.05 -3.02 29.60
CA TYR A 583 19.06 -2.62 28.63
C TYR A 583 18.79 -1.20 28.12
N THR A 584 19.83 -0.40 28.03
CA THR A 584 19.79 0.94 27.43
C THR A 584 20.88 1.04 26.40
N PHE A 585 20.52 1.43 25.17
CA PHE A 585 21.48 1.52 24.08
C PHE A 585 21.13 2.64 23.11
N SER A 586 22.15 3.16 22.44
CA SER A 586 22.05 4.31 21.54
C SER A 586 22.68 3.98 20.19
N GLN A 587 22.08 4.46 19.13
CA GLN A 587 22.56 4.26 17.75
C GLN A 587 22.53 5.57 16.97
N PHE A 588 23.51 5.72 16.10
CA PHE A 588 23.58 6.77 15.10
C PHE A 588 23.33 6.19 13.72
N ARG A 589 22.60 6.94 12.89
CA ARG A 589 22.26 6.53 11.53
C ARG A 589 22.54 7.64 10.55
N ILE A 590 23.17 7.28 9.43
CA ILE A 590 23.23 8.10 8.23
C ILE A 590 22.64 7.30 7.07
N SER A 591 21.81 7.92 6.27
CA SER A 591 21.31 7.30 5.05
C SER A 591 21.10 8.33 3.96
N GLY A 592 21.15 7.86 2.72
CA GLY A 592 20.92 8.68 1.54
C GLY A 592 20.17 7.90 0.48
N MET A 593 19.43 8.61 -0.36
CA MET A 593 18.76 8.04 -1.51
C MET A 593 18.76 9.02 -2.67
N THR A 594 18.87 8.47 -3.86
CA THR A 594 18.76 9.24 -5.12
C THR A 594 17.38 9.08 -5.71
N ASP A 595 16.98 9.99 -6.60
CA ASP A 595 15.72 9.90 -7.33
C ASP A 595 15.66 8.61 -8.17
N SER A 596 14.64 7.81 -7.92
CA SER A 596 14.41 6.50 -8.58
C SER A 596 14.02 6.60 -10.06
N SER A 597 13.73 7.78 -10.58
CA SER A 597 13.46 8.00 -12.01
C SER A 597 14.73 8.04 -12.88
N ARG A 598 15.93 8.09 -12.28
CA ARG A 598 17.20 8.08 -13.00
C ARG A 598 17.52 6.71 -13.59
N ARG A 599 18.43 6.70 -14.58
CA ARG A 599 18.93 5.44 -15.14
C ARG A 599 19.70 4.61 -14.10
N LEU A 600 20.48 5.28 -13.25
CA LEU A 600 21.15 4.70 -12.10
C LEU A 600 20.58 5.40 -10.84
N PHE A 601 20.05 4.62 -9.93
CA PHE A 601 19.47 5.09 -8.68
C PHE A 601 19.81 4.14 -7.55
N GLY A 602 19.72 4.62 -6.32
CA GLY A 602 20.00 3.77 -5.20
C GLY A 602 19.81 4.45 -3.86
N SER A 603 19.95 3.65 -2.83
CA SER A 603 19.94 4.08 -1.44
C SER A 603 21.07 3.41 -0.69
N GLY A 604 21.55 4.09 0.34
CA GLY A 604 22.55 3.55 1.26
C GLY A 604 22.22 3.95 2.69
N ARG A 605 22.51 3.08 3.64
CA ARG A 605 22.31 3.29 5.06
C ARG A 605 23.47 2.67 5.84
N VAL A 606 23.97 3.42 6.81
CA VAL A 606 24.85 2.91 7.85
C VAL A 606 24.22 3.30 9.19
N SER A 607 24.12 2.34 10.11
CA SER A 607 23.69 2.55 11.49
C SER A 607 24.69 1.87 12.40
N THR A 608 25.18 2.54 13.44
CA THR A 608 26.16 1.97 14.37
C THR A 608 25.94 2.47 15.79
N GLY A 609 26.25 1.65 16.76
CA GLY A 609 26.13 2.00 18.17
C GLY A 609 25.98 0.79 19.06
N GLU A 610 25.50 1.05 20.26
CA GLU A 610 25.24 0.04 21.29
C GLU A 610 24.05 -0.84 20.88
N PHE A 611 24.05 -2.08 21.31
CA PHE A 611 22.96 -3.03 21.12
C PHE A 611 22.95 -4.02 22.29
N PHE A 612 21.93 -3.97 23.14
CA PHE A 612 21.92 -4.61 24.45
C PHE A 612 23.19 -4.27 25.24
N HIS A 613 24.02 -5.24 25.62
CA HIS A 613 25.30 -5.02 26.30
C HIS A 613 26.53 -5.04 25.36
N GLY A 614 26.30 -5.07 24.05
CA GLY A 614 27.38 -5.09 23.04
C GLY A 614 27.20 -3.99 22.01
N ASN A 615 27.62 -4.26 20.79
CA ASN A 615 27.57 -3.32 19.67
C ASN A 615 26.91 -3.95 18.45
N ARG A 616 26.35 -3.08 17.60
CA ARG A 616 25.81 -3.46 16.32
C ARG A 616 26.14 -2.41 15.27
N THR A 617 26.56 -2.88 14.11
CA THR A 617 26.73 -2.03 12.93
C THR A 617 25.95 -2.63 11.76
N ASP A 618 25.01 -1.86 11.22
CA ASP A 618 24.23 -2.22 10.04
C ASP A 618 24.71 -1.42 8.85
N VAL A 619 24.97 -2.10 7.74
CA VAL A 619 25.23 -1.52 6.43
C VAL A 619 24.17 -2.06 5.47
N GLY A 620 23.43 -1.20 4.87
CA GLY A 620 22.38 -1.61 3.94
C GLY A 620 22.27 -0.66 2.76
N GLY A 621 21.74 -1.16 1.65
CA GLY A 621 21.51 -0.33 0.50
C GLY A 621 20.94 -1.09 -0.68
N SER A 622 20.54 -0.34 -1.69
CA SER A 622 20.07 -0.86 -2.95
C SER A 622 20.69 -0.06 -4.10
N LEU A 623 20.96 -0.74 -5.20
CA LEU A 623 21.42 -0.13 -6.45
C LEU A 623 20.54 -0.63 -7.58
N GLY A 624 19.83 0.29 -8.22
CA GLY A 624 18.98 0.01 -9.37
C GLY A 624 19.61 0.57 -10.66
N PHE A 625 19.56 -0.21 -11.71
CA PHE A 625 20.00 0.16 -13.05
C PHE A 625 18.89 -0.11 -14.05
N ARG A 626 18.34 0.95 -14.64
CA ARG A 626 17.35 0.88 -15.70
C ARG A 626 18.02 1.11 -17.03
N GLN A 627 18.34 0.02 -17.71
CA GLN A 627 19.01 0.08 -19.01
C GLN A 627 18.12 0.75 -20.06
N SER A 628 16.86 0.33 -20.12
CA SER A 628 15.86 0.81 -21.06
C SER A 628 14.45 0.60 -20.47
N ARG A 629 13.41 0.79 -21.25
CA ARG A 629 12.04 0.36 -20.89
C ARG A 629 11.86 -1.17 -20.84
N HIS A 630 12.84 -1.91 -21.37
CA HIS A 630 12.77 -3.37 -21.48
C HIS A 630 13.53 -4.11 -20.37
N LEU A 631 14.43 -3.43 -19.63
CA LEU A 631 15.24 -4.09 -18.61
C LEU A 631 15.54 -3.15 -17.44
N GLU A 632 15.15 -3.59 -16.25
CA GLU A 632 15.53 -3.01 -14.96
C GLU A 632 16.15 -4.09 -14.07
N LEU A 633 17.27 -3.75 -13.44
CA LEU A 633 17.97 -4.59 -12.47
C LEU A 633 18.04 -3.83 -11.16
N THR A 634 17.74 -4.49 -10.04
CA THR A 634 17.89 -3.91 -8.70
C THR A 634 18.54 -4.93 -7.77
N GLY A 635 19.74 -4.61 -7.30
CA GLY A 635 20.42 -5.36 -6.25
C GLY A 635 20.22 -4.70 -4.90
N SER A 636 20.06 -5.47 -3.83
CA SER A 636 20.01 -4.98 -2.47
C SER A 636 20.89 -5.83 -1.55
N LEU A 637 21.52 -5.17 -0.58
CA LEU A 637 22.33 -5.78 0.46
C LEU A 637 21.85 -5.22 1.80
N ASN A 638 21.68 -6.09 2.79
CA ASN A 638 21.68 -5.71 4.20
C ASN A 638 22.67 -6.63 4.93
N HIS A 639 23.58 -6.02 5.68
CA HIS A 639 24.61 -6.69 6.43
C HIS A 639 24.66 -6.09 7.84
N SER A 640 24.51 -6.93 8.85
CA SER A 640 24.55 -6.56 10.26
C SER A 640 25.69 -7.29 10.93
N ILE A 641 26.61 -6.55 11.49
CA ILE A 641 27.71 -7.05 12.32
C ILE A 641 27.27 -6.91 13.77
N ILE A 642 27.19 -8.01 14.49
CA ILE A 642 26.69 -8.06 15.88
C ILE A 642 27.79 -8.62 16.78
N ASP A 643 28.10 -7.89 17.82
CA ASP A 643 29.12 -8.27 18.85
C ASP A 643 28.49 -8.10 20.24
N LEU A 644 27.98 -9.21 20.78
CA LEU A 644 27.38 -9.28 22.10
C LEU A 644 28.28 -10.09 23.03
N PRO A 645 28.48 -9.70 24.33
CA PRO A 645 29.32 -10.41 25.29
C PRO A 645 28.60 -11.65 25.87
N ILE A 646 28.05 -12.49 24.98
CA ILE A 646 27.34 -13.75 25.29
C ILE A 646 27.86 -14.87 24.39
N ARG A 647 27.60 -16.12 24.78
CA ARG A 647 27.92 -17.26 23.92
C ARG A 647 27.19 -17.16 22.59
N GLY A 648 27.88 -17.40 21.46
CA GLY A 648 27.29 -17.26 20.12
C GLY A 648 26.93 -15.83 19.72
N GLY A 649 27.33 -14.81 20.53
CA GLY A 649 26.92 -13.42 20.32
C GLY A 649 27.73 -12.62 19.29
N GLN A 650 28.82 -13.21 18.75
CA GLN A 650 29.58 -12.63 17.64
C GLN A 650 29.17 -13.29 16.34
N PHE A 651 28.44 -12.57 15.50
CA PHE A 651 27.99 -13.08 14.22
C PHE A 651 27.61 -11.97 13.25
N ASP A 652 27.62 -12.32 11.98
CA ASP A 652 27.15 -11.48 10.89
C ASP A 652 25.83 -12.02 10.33
N ALA A 653 24.89 -11.11 10.06
CA ALA A 653 23.63 -11.44 9.42
C ALA A 653 23.52 -10.68 8.09
N THR A 654 23.47 -11.42 6.98
CA THR A 654 23.52 -10.85 5.63
C THR A 654 22.34 -11.32 4.80
N THR A 655 21.59 -10.38 4.22
CA THR A 655 20.62 -10.67 3.18
C THR A 655 21.02 -10.01 1.87
N LEU A 656 21.00 -10.77 0.80
CA LEU A 656 21.22 -10.29 -0.57
C LEU A 656 19.95 -10.51 -1.37
N SER A 657 19.60 -9.56 -2.23
CA SER A 657 18.54 -9.77 -3.21
C SER A 657 18.90 -9.17 -4.57
N LEU A 658 18.48 -9.86 -5.61
CA LEU A 658 18.55 -9.40 -6.99
C LEU A 658 17.15 -9.50 -7.61
N SER A 659 16.61 -8.35 -8.00
CA SER A 659 15.37 -8.26 -8.76
C SER A 659 15.68 -7.90 -10.22
N VAL A 660 15.08 -8.64 -11.13
CA VAL A 660 15.21 -8.43 -12.59
C VAL A 660 13.80 -8.26 -13.14
N LEU A 661 13.52 -7.12 -13.78
CA LEU A 661 12.30 -6.90 -14.55
C LEU A 661 12.68 -6.82 -16.02
N GLY A 662 12.18 -7.77 -16.82
CA GLY A 662 12.29 -7.79 -18.27
C GLY A 662 10.91 -7.60 -18.90
N ALA A 663 10.69 -6.56 -19.72
CA ALA A 663 9.42 -6.31 -20.37
C ALA A 663 9.61 -6.24 -21.90
N VAL A 664 8.93 -7.11 -22.64
CA VAL A 664 8.88 -7.06 -24.10
C VAL A 664 7.87 -5.99 -24.54
N SER A 665 6.74 -5.93 -23.86
CA SER A 665 5.64 -4.98 -24.10
C SER A 665 4.82 -4.80 -22.83
N ARG A 666 3.81 -3.92 -22.87
CA ARG A 666 2.81 -3.79 -21.79
C ARG A 666 2.01 -5.07 -21.51
N LYS A 667 2.05 -6.03 -22.45
CA LYS A 667 1.31 -7.31 -22.35
C LYS A 667 2.19 -8.51 -22.02
N LEU A 668 3.52 -8.40 -22.12
CA LEU A 668 4.43 -9.51 -21.87
C LEU A 668 5.65 -9.01 -21.11
N PHE A 669 5.77 -9.46 -19.87
CA PHE A 669 6.91 -9.15 -19.03
C PHE A 669 7.25 -10.32 -18.10
N ALA A 670 8.45 -10.30 -17.58
CA ALA A 670 8.96 -11.30 -16.65
C ALA A 670 9.64 -10.61 -15.47
N LYS A 671 9.40 -11.14 -14.28
CA LYS A 671 10.10 -10.77 -13.05
C LYS A 671 10.87 -11.95 -12.51
N ALA A 672 12.07 -11.69 -12.01
CA ALA A 672 12.82 -12.66 -11.23
C ALA A 672 13.28 -11.99 -9.93
N LEU A 673 13.07 -12.67 -8.82
CA LEU A 673 13.57 -12.27 -7.51
C LEU A 673 14.40 -13.41 -6.96
N ILE A 674 15.69 -13.15 -6.76
CA ILE A 674 16.64 -14.10 -6.17
C ILE A 674 17.08 -13.52 -4.84
N GLN A 675 16.98 -14.30 -3.76
CA GLN A 675 17.27 -13.85 -2.40
C GLN A 675 18.15 -14.87 -1.70
N TYR A 676 19.17 -14.40 -1.02
CA TYR A 676 20.02 -15.19 -0.16
C TYR A 676 20.03 -14.62 1.25
N ASP A 677 19.89 -15.48 2.23
CA ASP A 677 20.00 -15.18 3.65
C ASP A 677 21.03 -16.12 4.30
N ASN A 678 22.10 -15.58 4.85
CA ASN A 678 23.10 -16.41 5.53
C ASN A 678 22.66 -16.88 6.91
N PHE A 679 21.63 -16.25 7.48
CA PHE A 679 21.10 -16.60 8.80
C PHE A 679 20.26 -17.89 8.75
N SER A 680 19.32 -17.98 7.78
CA SER A 680 18.61 -19.22 7.48
C SER A 680 19.40 -20.16 6.57
N ARG A 681 20.45 -19.65 5.91
CA ARG A 681 21.27 -20.33 4.90
C ARG A 681 20.49 -20.73 3.66
N ASP A 682 19.47 -19.97 3.31
CA ASP A 682 18.59 -20.28 2.20
C ASP A 682 18.86 -19.38 1.00
N LEU A 683 18.80 -19.97 -0.19
CA LEU A 683 18.71 -19.30 -1.46
C LEU A 683 17.33 -19.53 -2.04
N LEU A 684 16.58 -18.46 -2.21
CA LEU A 684 15.23 -18.44 -2.75
C LEU A 684 15.25 -17.82 -4.14
N ALA A 685 14.57 -18.42 -5.10
CA ALA A 685 14.35 -17.82 -6.41
C ALA A 685 12.87 -17.93 -6.78
N ASN A 686 12.28 -16.79 -7.15
CA ASN A 686 10.95 -16.66 -7.70
C ASN A 686 11.07 -16.07 -9.09
N ILE A 687 10.57 -16.76 -10.10
CA ILE A 687 10.53 -16.29 -11.49
C ILE A 687 9.08 -16.35 -11.94
N ARG A 688 8.58 -15.22 -12.42
CA ARG A 688 7.22 -15.07 -12.92
C ARG A 688 7.26 -14.48 -14.33
N VAL A 689 6.49 -15.07 -15.23
CA VAL A 689 6.26 -14.56 -16.59
C VAL A 689 4.77 -14.31 -16.74
N ASP A 690 4.41 -13.11 -17.11
CA ASP A 690 3.03 -12.65 -17.25
C ASP A 690 2.75 -12.30 -18.70
N TRP A 691 1.74 -12.94 -19.28
CA TRP A 691 1.19 -12.57 -20.56
C TRP A 691 -0.27 -12.13 -20.40
N ILE A 692 -0.50 -10.83 -20.50
CA ILE A 692 -1.81 -10.19 -20.38
C ILE A 692 -2.42 -10.13 -21.78
N HIS A 693 -3.40 -11.00 -22.08
CA HIS A 693 -4.13 -10.94 -23.33
C HIS A 693 -5.03 -9.68 -23.39
N THR A 694 -5.88 -9.54 -22.38
CA THR A 694 -6.67 -8.36 -22.05
C THR A 694 -6.68 -8.22 -20.53
N PRO A 695 -6.83 -7.02 -19.95
CA PRO A 695 -6.90 -6.88 -18.50
C PRO A 695 -7.87 -7.89 -17.88
N GLY A 696 -7.44 -8.63 -16.88
CA GLY A 696 -8.20 -9.71 -16.24
C GLY A 696 -8.21 -11.06 -16.98
N SER A 697 -7.56 -11.18 -18.16
CA SER A 697 -7.39 -12.45 -18.89
C SER A 697 -5.92 -12.68 -19.14
N ASP A 698 -5.30 -13.53 -18.31
CA ASP A 698 -3.86 -13.61 -18.17
C ASP A 698 -3.38 -15.06 -18.19
N LEU A 699 -2.19 -15.27 -18.73
CA LEU A 699 -1.43 -16.51 -18.61
C LEU A 699 -0.20 -16.23 -17.75
N PHE A 700 -0.12 -16.89 -16.61
CA PHE A 700 1.01 -16.83 -15.70
C PHE A 700 1.82 -18.10 -15.75
N PHE A 701 3.13 -17.95 -15.81
CA PHE A 701 4.07 -19.01 -15.47
C PHE A 701 4.84 -18.56 -14.24
N VAL A 702 4.81 -19.37 -13.18
CA VAL A 702 5.52 -19.12 -11.93
C VAL A 702 6.46 -20.28 -11.64
N PHE A 703 7.70 -19.98 -11.35
CA PHE A 703 8.70 -20.93 -10.92
C PHE A 703 9.33 -20.47 -9.61
N ASN A 704 9.11 -21.24 -8.55
CA ASN A 704 9.71 -21.03 -7.24
C ASN A 704 10.69 -22.15 -6.95
N THR A 705 11.81 -21.83 -6.35
CA THR A 705 12.73 -22.84 -5.80
C THR A 705 13.44 -22.30 -4.58
N SER A 706 13.67 -23.17 -3.60
CA SER A 706 14.49 -22.88 -2.46
C SER A 706 15.57 -23.95 -2.26
N TYR A 707 16.75 -23.48 -1.89
CA TYR A 707 17.91 -24.31 -1.60
C TYR A 707 18.45 -23.97 -0.23
N HIS A 708 18.80 -24.98 0.54
CA HIS A 708 19.49 -24.84 1.80
C HIS A 708 20.98 -25.18 1.64
N PHE A 709 21.84 -24.33 2.20
CA PHE A 709 23.29 -24.54 2.20
C PHE A 709 23.72 -25.21 3.50
N THR A 710 24.34 -26.39 3.41
CA THR A 710 24.98 -27.05 4.56
C THR A 710 26.44 -26.61 4.68
N GLY A 711 27.04 -26.65 5.88
CA GLY A 711 28.45 -26.33 6.08
C GLY A 711 28.72 -25.11 7.01
N ASP A 712 29.99 -24.69 7.13
CA ASP A 712 30.42 -23.66 8.06
C ASP A 712 29.95 -22.25 7.68
N GLU A 713 29.64 -21.42 8.68
CA GLU A 713 28.93 -20.13 8.53
C GLU A 713 29.72 -19.03 7.82
N ASP A 714 31.06 -19.12 7.82
CA ASP A 714 31.90 -17.94 7.57
C ASP A 714 32.25 -17.63 6.12
N VAL A 715 31.85 -18.46 5.13
CA VAL A 715 32.22 -18.24 3.71
C VAL A 715 31.00 -18.22 2.80
N LEU A 716 30.68 -17.03 2.26
CA LEU A 716 29.51 -16.75 1.43
C LEU A 716 29.40 -17.64 0.16
N PHE A 717 30.52 -18.14 -0.38
CA PHE A 717 30.58 -18.97 -1.57
C PHE A 717 31.67 -20.06 -1.41
N ASP A 718 31.54 -20.95 -0.43
CA ASP A 718 32.42 -22.12 -0.35
C ASP A 718 31.98 -23.18 -1.38
N PRO A 719 32.79 -23.51 -2.39
CA PRO A 719 32.46 -24.51 -3.41
C PRO A 719 32.38 -25.94 -2.83
N ARG A 720 32.69 -26.14 -1.57
CA ARG A 720 32.60 -27.42 -0.86
C ARG A 720 31.31 -27.61 -0.08
N ARG A 721 30.39 -26.61 -0.09
CA ARG A 721 29.07 -26.71 0.54
C ARG A 721 28.18 -27.63 -0.26
N ASP A 722 27.53 -28.55 0.41
CA ASP A 722 26.43 -29.28 -0.19
C ASP A 722 25.21 -28.36 -0.27
N VAL A 723 24.59 -28.34 -1.43
CA VAL A 723 23.40 -27.55 -1.72
C VAL A 723 22.22 -28.50 -1.76
N LEU A 724 21.33 -28.41 -0.80
CA LEU A 724 20.16 -29.25 -0.69
C LEU A 724 18.94 -28.52 -1.26
N LEU A 725 18.20 -29.17 -2.16
CA LEU A 725 16.91 -28.64 -2.62
C LEU A 725 15.88 -28.79 -1.49
N ASN A 726 15.25 -27.68 -1.05
CA ASN A 726 14.14 -27.71 -0.10
C ASN A 726 12.83 -27.93 -0.83
N ASP A 727 12.54 -27.04 -1.79
CA ASP A 727 11.34 -27.13 -2.62
C ASP A 727 11.59 -26.57 -4.01
N ARG A 728 10.81 -27.05 -4.96
CA ARG A 728 10.73 -26.53 -6.31
C ARG A 728 9.31 -26.65 -6.81
N VAL A 729 8.73 -25.54 -7.26
CA VAL A 729 7.35 -25.46 -7.73
C VAL A 729 7.32 -24.75 -9.07
N GLY A 730 6.83 -25.45 -10.09
CA GLY A 730 6.56 -24.86 -11.40
C GLY A 730 5.06 -24.88 -11.67
N VAL A 731 4.43 -23.74 -11.88
CA VAL A 731 2.98 -23.61 -12.06
C VAL A 731 2.68 -22.78 -13.31
N VAL A 732 1.68 -23.24 -14.06
CA VAL A 732 1.05 -22.47 -15.13
C VAL A 732 -0.42 -22.23 -14.74
N LYS A 733 -0.83 -20.97 -14.76
CA LYS A 733 -2.21 -20.56 -14.50
C LYS A 733 -2.76 -19.79 -15.68
N LEU A 734 -3.89 -20.20 -16.20
CA LEU A 734 -4.66 -19.49 -17.21
C LEU A 734 -5.94 -18.95 -16.57
N THR A 735 -6.14 -17.66 -16.69
CA THR A 735 -7.34 -16.96 -16.24
C THR A 735 -8.03 -16.30 -17.44
N TYR A 736 -9.35 -16.34 -17.48
CA TYR A 736 -10.13 -15.72 -18.55
C TYR A 736 -11.29 -14.91 -17.98
N LEU A 737 -11.35 -13.61 -18.28
CA LEU A 737 -12.40 -12.72 -17.82
C LEU A 737 -13.52 -12.61 -18.83
N VAL A 738 -14.73 -12.93 -18.43
CA VAL A 738 -15.98 -12.74 -19.18
C VAL A 738 -16.76 -11.59 -18.54
N LEU A 739 -17.05 -10.54 -19.32
CA LEU A 739 -17.83 -9.38 -18.91
C LEU A 739 -19.20 -9.44 -19.59
N LEU A 740 -20.31 -9.44 -18.81
CA LEU A 740 -21.69 -9.55 -19.29
C LEU A 740 -22.51 -8.25 -19.07
#